data_723d7e6861bffd4fe183906508cca565
#
_entry.id   723d7e6861bffd4fe183906508cca565
#
_cell.length_a   1.000
_cell.length_b   1.000
_cell.length_c   1.000
_cell.angle_alpha   90.00
_cell.angle_beta   90.00
_cell.angle_gamma   90.00
#
_symmetry.space_group_name_H-M   'P 1'
#
loop_
_entity.id
_entity.type
_entity.pdbx_description
1 polymer ?
#
loop_
_entity_poly.entity_id
_entity_poly.type
_entity_poly.pdbx_seq_one_letter_code
_entity_poly.pdbx_strand_id
1 'polypeptide(L)'
;PTESVTQQLPTASATQRIATPPPAPSTFERATRPIRLAPPGAPAAPPPMPPHPPAPPSPPRPPSQSSPTPPTPELPAASAPAASEGAEQPKSRGLVERMIDATRKLLPGRAETDSASDSDSGSSTGTGTGTGELPSTNRLPLKPGARTIGVAAYQLGLTVDGHELISDVSFTTRPGSLIAVVGPSRARNSSLAGLLARTRPLSDGVLTVDGHDVAAEPESMRSRIGVVTRDNRVHPRLTVEQALSYAARMRLPPDTSADNRRRVVNQVLDEVELTAQRATRVAKLTPDERRCAAMAIELITRPSLLVVDEPSAGLNPAQEMHVLAMLRRQADLGCVVVVASMPLAHLNMCDQVLLLTPAGTLAFAGPPVQIESTMGTASWPDIFARVSADPQAAHQSFQNRLRASVSPTPPSVLEPERRPAELTFGAQVRLILRRQVRVFLASRLYLVFLALLPFALGALTLLIPGNSGLDRPPPGSGNPHEAVEILAALNFAAVLMGTALTVRDLVSERQIFRREQAVGLSASAYLIGKIIMFGLVAAVQAAILTAIVLLIKGQPVHGAALLPNPGVEIYASVAATTIVSAIIGLTLSTLGSSLREVLPLVVPVILASLLFAGGLVPLVGTWGFDQIAWFVPAHWGFAATASTVDLHRVDVLATHNEVWAHYAGWWAFDIGMLVTFGVVGAGLARYRLRAPGVPADHGIAHSRS
;
A
#
# COMPACT_ATOMS: atom_id res chain seq x y z
N PRO A 1 0.08 -51.43 60.80
CA PRO A 1 -1.21 -51.63 61.44
C PRO A 1 -2.00 -50.34 61.32
N THR A 2 -3.07 -50.39 60.60
CA THR A 2 -4.49 -50.21 60.95
C THR A 2 -4.79 -48.86 61.63
N GLU A 3 -5.71 -48.05 61.24
CA GLU A 3 -7.13 -48.27 61.07
C GLU A 3 -7.81 -47.18 60.24
N SER A 4 -8.77 -47.59 59.45
CA SER A 4 -9.81 -46.84 58.76
C SER A 4 -10.88 -46.35 59.76
N VAL A 5 -11.38 -45.14 59.60
CA VAL A 5 -12.75 -44.79 60.10
C VAL A 5 -13.48 -43.96 59.02
N THR A 6 -14.44 -44.62 58.47
CA THR A 6 -15.55 -44.09 57.66
C THR A 6 -16.58 -43.44 58.62
N GLN A 7 -17.05 -42.22 58.37
CA GLN A 7 -18.32 -41.79 58.91
C GLN A 7 -19.16 -41.02 57.91
N GLN A 8 -20.43 -41.44 57.86
CA GLN A 8 -21.49 -41.13 56.91
C GLN A 8 -22.12 -39.78 57.21
N LEU A 9 -22.73 -39.22 56.17
CA LEU A 9 -23.69 -38.11 56.16
C LEU A 9 -24.98 -38.44 56.99
N PRO A 10 -25.69 -37.40 57.36
CA PRO A 10 -27.12 -37.38 57.13
C PRO A 10 -27.65 -36.20 56.35
N THR A 11 -28.54 -36.53 55.44
CA THR A 11 -29.48 -35.66 54.71
C THR A 11 -30.49 -35.01 55.64
N ALA A 12 -30.76 -33.68 55.50
CA ALA A 12 -32.05 -33.11 55.83
C ALA A 12 -32.30 -31.81 55.03
N SER A 13 -33.38 -31.83 54.32
CA SER A 13 -34.02 -30.74 53.59
C SER A 13 -34.39 -29.55 54.48
N ALA A 14 -34.16 -28.31 54.03
CA ALA A 14 -35.04 -27.16 54.36
C ALA A 14 -34.92 -26.09 53.27
N THR A 15 -35.96 -25.96 52.51
CA THR A 15 -36.20 -24.91 51.53
C THR A 15 -36.42 -23.58 52.28
N GLN A 16 -35.51 -22.62 52.13
CA GLN A 16 -35.80 -21.24 52.46
C GLN A 16 -35.69 -20.37 51.22
N ARG A 17 -36.84 -19.87 50.75
CA ARG A 17 -36.97 -18.85 49.70
C ARG A 17 -36.39 -17.54 50.25
N ILE A 18 -35.35 -17.07 49.65
CA ILE A 18 -34.90 -15.70 49.82
C ILE A 18 -35.53 -14.86 48.69
N ALA A 19 -36.32 -13.89 49.12
CA ALA A 19 -37.01 -12.95 48.23
C ALA A 19 -35.96 -12.00 47.59
N THR A 20 -36.04 -11.87 46.29
CA THR A 20 -35.31 -10.84 45.55
C THR A 20 -35.97 -9.48 45.75
N PRO A 21 -35.19 -8.40 45.95
CA PRO A 21 -35.73 -7.04 45.95
C PRO A 21 -36.12 -6.57 44.56
N PRO A 22 -37.12 -5.68 44.43
CA PRO A 22 -37.60 -5.19 43.14
C PRO A 22 -36.56 -4.24 42.47
N PRO A 23 -36.54 -4.16 41.14
CA PRO A 23 -35.69 -3.25 40.40
C PRO A 23 -36.16 -1.79 40.55
N ALA A 24 -35.20 -0.88 40.66
CA ALA A 24 -35.42 0.56 40.68
C ALA A 24 -36.00 1.07 39.33
N PRO A 25 -36.87 2.10 39.34
CA PRO A 25 -37.49 2.59 38.14
C PRO A 25 -36.53 3.37 37.26
N SER A 26 -36.45 3.00 35.97
CA SER A 26 -35.79 3.74 34.91
C SER A 26 -36.58 5.01 34.57
N THR A 27 -36.04 6.17 34.91
CA THR A 27 -36.51 7.47 34.44
C THR A 27 -36.20 7.66 32.96
N PHE A 28 -37.15 7.35 32.11
CA PHE A 28 -37.29 7.92 30.76
C PHE A 28 -38.72 7.72 30.24
N GLU A 29 -39.67 8.43 30.88
CA GLU A 29 -40.93 8.73 30.26
C GLU A 29 -41.06 10.25 30.17
N ARG A 30 -40.77 10.80 29.00
CA ARG A 30 -41.17 12.14 28.62
C ARG A 30 -42.33 12.08 27.65
N ALA A 31 -43.43 12.48 28.13
CA ALA A 31 -44.77 12.62 27.54
C ALA A 31 -44.75 13.08 26.09
N THR A 32 -45.36 12.28 25.23
CA THR A 32 -45.93 12.69 23.92
C THR A 32 -47.26 13.36 24.16
N ARG A 33 -47.32 14.69 24.01
CA ARG A 33 -48.57 15.42 23.79
C ARG A 33 -48.80 15.56 22.28
N PRO A 34 -50.00 15.34 21.76
CA PRO A 34 -50.32 15.54 20.35
C PRO A 34 -50.37 17.02 20.03
N ILE A 35 -49.58 17.47 19.05
CA ILE A 35 -49.65 18.81 18.48
C ILE A 35 -50.80 18.85 17.48
N ARG A 36 -51.79 19.72 17.74
CA ARG A 36 -52.83 20.10 16.77
C ARG A 36 -52.19 20.92 15.65
N LEU A 37 -52.40 20.50 14.42
CA LEU A 37 -52.09 21.27 13.22
C LEU A 37 -53.07 22.42 13.09
N ALA A 38 -52.59 23.65 12.98
CA ALA A 38 -53.33 24.82 12.53
C ALA A 38 -53.09 25.08 11.01
N PRO A 39 -53.98 25.67 10.27
CA PRO A 39 -53.92 25.81 8.83
C PRO A 39 -52.90 26.89 8.37
N PRO A 40 -52.47 26.87 7.07
CA PRO A 40 -51.36 27.68 6.58
C PRO A 40 -51.77 29.14 6.37
N GLY A 41 -51.06 30.08 6.99
CA GLY A 41 -51.16 31.50 6.76
C GLY A 41 -49.78 32.09 6.51
N ALA A 42 -49.71 32.84 5.44
CA ALA A 42 -48.75 33.84 4.98
C ALA A 42 -47.24 33.79 5.46
N PRO A 43 -46.28 34.08 4.57
CA PRO A 43 -44.86 33.99 4.89
C PRO A 43 -44.38 35.09 5.82
N ALA A 44 -43.74 34.74 6.92
CA ALA A 44 -43.07 35.67 7.83
C ALA A 44 -41.70 36.07 7.27
N ALA A 45 -41.37 37.34 7.43
CA ALA A 45 -40.09 37.93 7.05
C ALA A 45 -38.91 37.31 7.83
N PRO A 46 -37.74 37.22 7.21
CA PRO A 46 -36.55 36.66 7.87
C PRO A 46 -36.04 37.58 8.99
N PRO A 47 -35.45 37.00 10.06
CA PRO A 47 -34.88 37.79 11.14
C PRO A 47 -33.62 38.59 10.67
N PRO A 48 -33.34 39.75 11.30
CA PRO A 48 -32.17 40.55 10.92
C PRO A 48 -30.86 39.86 11.27
N MET A 49 -29.90 39.94 10.32
CA MET A 49 -28.54 39.44 10.51
C MET A 49 -27.78 40.27 11.55
N PRO A 50 -26.89 39.65 12.36
CA PRO A 50 -26.01 40.40 13.25
C PRO A 50 -24.99 41.22 12.45
N PRO A 51 -24.53 42.37 12.97
CA PRO A 51 -23.62 43.26 12.27
C PRO A 51 -22.23 42.63 12.08
N HIS A 52 -21.69 42.75 10.85
CA HIS A 52 -20.33 42.30 10.52
C HIS A 52 -19.29 43.07 11.32
N PRO A 53 -18.20 42.44 11.75
CA PRO A 53 -17.05 43.14 12.31
C PRO A 53 -16.35 43.97 11.20
N PRO A 54 -15.73 45.14 11.55
CA PRO A 54 -15.09 45.98 10.57
C PRO A 54 -13.86 45.32 9.93
N ALA A 55 -13.71 45.52 8.63
CA ALA A 55 -12.59 45.01 7.83
C ALA A 55 -11.25 45.64 8.28
N PRO A 56 -10.14 44.86 8.29
CA PRO A 56 -8.82 45.43 8.57
C PRO A 56 -8.37 46.40 7.46
N PRO A 57 -7.57 47.44 7.78
CA PRO A 57 -7.11 48.40 6.80
C PRO A 57 -6.14 47.80 5.80
N SER A 58 -6.32 48.16 4.52
CA SER A 58 -5.47 47.76 3.41
C SER A 58 -4.05 48.32 3.54
N PRO A 59 -2.98 47.57 3.19
CA PRO A 59 -1.62 48.12 3.18
C PRO A 59 -1.43 49.13 2.05
N PRO A 60 -0.53 50.12 2.22
CA PRO A 60 -0.32 51.19 1.24
C PRO A 60 0.34 50.68 -0.04
N ARG A 61 -0.12 51.16 -1.20
CA ARG A 61 0.47 50.92 -2.53
C ARG A 61 1.87 51.55 -2.62
N PRO A 62 2.88 50.84 -3.15
CA PRO A 62 4.13 51.44 -3.54
C PRO A 62 3.97 52.27 -4.83
N PRO A 63 4.77 53.35 -5.00
CA PRO A 63 4.66 54.24 -6.13
C PRO A 63 5.15 53.62 -7.43
N SER A 64 4.45 53.93 -8.52
CA SER A 64 4.75 53.53 -9.90
C SER A 64 6.10 54.08 -10.36
N GLN A 65 7.05 53.19 -10.71
CA GLN A 65 8.23 53.54 -11.47
C GLN A 65 8.11 53.02 -12.90
N SER A 66 8.28 53.94 -13.82
CA SER A 66 8.31 53.79 -15.26
C SER A 66 9.46 52.89 -15.74
N SER A 67 9.14 52.00 -16.64
CA SER A 67 10.09 51.11 -17.32
C SER A 67 10.91 51.83 -18.36
N PRO A 68 12.20 51.55 -18.50
CA PRO A 68 12.91 51.74 -19.76
C PRO A 68 13.16 50.42 -20.48
N THR A 69 13.07 50.48 -21.78
CA THR A 69 13.28 49.47 -22.81
C THR A 69 14.71 48.91 -22.77
N PRO A 70 14.92 47.58 -23.00
CA PRO A 70 16.25 47.02 -23.07
C PRO A 70 16.89 47.11 -24.47
N PRO A 71 18.20 47.32 -24.59
CA PRO A 71 18.92 47.23 -25.85
C PRO A 71 19.37 45.80 -26.14
N THR A 72 19.42 45.47 -27.41
CA THR A 72 19.91 44.24 -28.05
C THR A 72 21.41 44.04 -27.82
N PRO A 73 21.93 42.82 -27.52
CA PRO A 73 23.36 42.58 -27.52
C PRO A 73 23.86 42.05 -28.85
N GLU A 74 24.90 42.69 -29.35
CA GLU A 74 25.82 42.22 -30.38
C GLU A 74 26.73 41.11 -29.84
N LEU A 75 27.04 40.17 -30.73
CA LEU A 75 28.12 39.16 -30.56
C LEU A 75 29.47 39.78 -30.84
N PRO A 76 30.53 39.34 -30.20
CA PRO A 76 31.79 39.15 -30.89
C PRO A 76 32.41 37.75 -30.74
N ALA A 77 33.24 37.49 -31.76
CA ALA A 77 33.86 36.23 -32.11
C ALA A 77 35.05 35.81 -31.22
N ALA A 78 35.31 34.51 -31.30
CA ALA A 78 36.48 33.68 -31.05
C ALA A 78 37.83 34.33 -30.70
N SER A 79 38.47 33.71 -29.69
CA SER A 79 39.91 33.37 -29.68
C SER A 79 40.24 32.32 -28.59
N ALA A 80 40.79 31.18 -28.94
CA ALA A 80 41.64 30.34 -28.11
C ALA A 80 43.10 30.78 -28.40
N PRO A 81 44.17 30.40 -27.68
CA PRO A 81 44.39 29.23 -26.84
C PRO A 81 45.24 29.49 -25.53
N ALA A 82 45.38 28.54 -24.66
CA ALA A 82 46.65 28.00 -24.16
C ALA A 82 46.48 27.11 -22.92
N ALA A 83 47.20 26.01 -22.94
CA ALA A 83 47.26 25.00 -21.92
C ALA A 83 48.00 25.45 -20.65
N SER A 84 47.58 24.93 -19.48
CA SER A 84 48.49 24.67 -18.37
C SER A 84 47.99 23.49 -17.55
N GLU A 85 48.84 22.53 -17.36
CA GLU A 85 48.74 21.33 -16.52
C GLU A 85 48.46 21.69 -15.06
N GLY A 86 47.56 20.95 -14.42
CA GLY A 86 47.33 21.01 -12.98
C GLY A 86 46.73 19.71 -12.47
N ALA A 87 47.52 18.99 -11.67
CA ALA A 87 47.29 17.66 -11.12
C ALA A 87 45.89 17.44 -10.51
N GLU A 88 45.21 16.40 -10.94
CA GLU A 88 43.98 15.87 -10.31
C GLU A 88 44.34 15.09 -9.04
N GLN A 89 43.84 15.58 -7.91
CA GLN A 89 43.69 14.79 -6.67
C GLN A 89 42.51 13.84 -6.79
N PRO A 90 42.59 12.58 -6.36
CA PRO A 90 41.50 11.64 -6.43
C PRO A 90 40.41 12.00 -5.43
N LYS A 91 39.21 12.33 -5.94
CA LYS A 91 38.00 12.47 -5.13
C LYS A 91 37.67 11.15 -4.44
N SER A 92 37.62 11.15 -3.12
CA SER A 92 37.20 10.05 -2.30
C SER A 92 35.76 9.64 -2.67
N ARG A 93 35.59 8.42 -3.17
CA ARG A 93 34.28 7.79 -3.37
C ARG A 93 33.54 7.71 -2.05
N GLY A 94 32.32 8.26 -2.00
CA GLY A 94 31.51 8.32 -0.81
C GLY A 94 31.15 6.94 -0.26
N LEU A 95 30.95 6.86 1.04
CA LEU A 95 30.61 5.66 1.80
C LEU A 95 29.39 4.90 1.20
N VAL A 96 28.47 5.63 0.59
CA VAL A 96 27.24 5.11 -0.06
C VAL A 96 27.59 4.31 -1.33
N GLU A 97 28.56 4.73 -2.14
CA GLU A 97 29.00 3.96 -3.31
C GLU A 97 29.71 2.67 -2.91
N ARG A 98 30.46 2.67 -1.82
CA ARG A 98 31.09 1.46 -1.26
C ARG A 98 30.08 0.47 -0.70
N MET A 99 28.97 0.93 -0.11
CA MET A 99 27.87 0.04 0.31
C MET A 99 27.12 -0.57 -0.90
N ILE A 100 26.95 0.18 -1.97
CA ILE A 100 26.31 -0.33 -3.19
C ILE A 100 27.21 -1.37 -3.88
N ASP A 101 28.52 -1.16 -3.90
CA ASP A 101 29.49 -2.12 -4.44
C ASP A 101 29.65 -3.37 -3.56
N ALA A 102 29.56 -3.24 -2.24
CA ALA A 102 29.57 -4.38 -1.31
C ALA A 102 28.34 -5.28 -1.47
N THR A 103 27.15 -4.69 -1.67
CA THR A 103 25.92 -5.45 -1.98
C THR A 103 25.95 -6.07 -3.39
N ARG A 104 26.75 -5.52 -4.31
CA ARG A 104 26.95 -6.08 -5.64
C ARG A 104 27.86 -7.32 -5.63
N LYS A 105 28.83 -7.36 -4.70
CA LYS A 105 29.77 -8.49 -4.55
C LYS A 105 29.21 -9.68 -3.79
N LEU A 106 28.15 -9.51 -3.01
CA LEU A 106 27.50 -10.58 -2.23
C LEU A 106 26.49 -11.44 -3.04
N LEU A 107 26.32 -11.19 -4.34
CA LEU A 107 25.47 -12.00 -5.22
C LEU A 107 26.36 -12.64 -6.30
N PRO A 108 26.45 -13.99 -6.37
CA PRO A 108 27.26 -14.66 -7.39
C PRO A 108 26.74 -14.33 -8.78
N GLY A 109 27.55 -13.63 -9.55
CA GLY A 109 27.32 -13.37 -10.96
C GLY A 109 27.55 -14.63 -11.78
N ARG A 110 26.53 -15.03 -12.52
CA ARG A 110 26.68 -16.02 -13.57
C ARG A 110 27.34 -15.34 -14.76
N ALA A 111 28.52 -15.80 -15.13
CA ALA A 111 29.28 -15.33 -16.29
C ALA A 111 28.46 -15.53 -17.56
N GLU A 112 28.26 -14.44 -18.30
CA GLU A 112 27.85 -14.48 -19.69
C GLU A 112 29.13 -14.59 -20.52
N THR A 113 29.27 -15.73 -21.21
CA THR A 113 30.29 -15.93 -22.24
C THR A 113 29.86 -15.22 -23.52
N ASP A 114 30.61 -14.20 -23.89
CA ASP A 114 30.61 -13.65 -25.25
C ASP A 114 31.13 -14.70 -26.22
N SER A 115 30.35 -14.97 -27.24
CA SER A 115 30.85 -15.52 -28.49
C SER A 115 30.23 -14.75 -29.66
N ALA A 116 31.05 -13.92 -30.24
CA ALA A 116 30.85 -13.38 -31.58
C ALA A 116 31.06 -14.47 -32.63
N SER A 117 30.20 -14.52 -33.62
CA SER A 117 30.56 -14.98 -34.94
C SER A 117 29.61 -14.42 -36.01
N ASP A 118 30.26 -13.92 -37.01
CA ASP A 118 29.81 -13.29 -38.24
C ASP A 118 29.02 -14.17 -39.21
N SER A 119 28.30 -13.42 -40.12
CA SER A 119 27.98 -13.72 -41.53
C SER A 119 27.12 -14.98 -41.81
N ASP A 120 26.08 -14.94 -42.56
CA ASP A 120 26.08 -14.73 -44.01
C ASP A 120 24.64 -14.73 -44.58
N SER A 121 24.48 -14.09 -45.71
CA SER A 121 23.30 -13.99 -46.55
C SER A 121 22.91 -15.33 -47.17
N GLY A 122 21.61 -15.65 -47.22
CA GLY A 122 21.09 -16.80 -47.96
C GLY A 122 19.59 -16.74 -48.18
N SER A 123 19.19 -16.24 -49.34
CA SER A 123 17.85 -16.39 -49.91
C SER A 123 17.55 -17.86 -50.21
N SER A 124 16.43 -18.40 -49.74
CA SER A 124 15.76 -19.52 -50.42
C SER A 124 14.28 -19.57 -50.08
N THR A 125 13.47 -19.41 -51.09
CA THR A 125 12.06 -19.77 -51.23
C THR A 125 11.85 -21.27 -50.95
N GLY A 126 10.91 -21.58 -50.04
CA GLY A 126 10.49 -22.94 -49.77
C GLY A 126 9.08 -22.97 -49.21
N THR A 127 8.12 -23.27 -50.09
CA THR A 127 6.75 -23.67 -49.72
C THR A 127 6.78 -24.97 -48.92
N GLY A 128 6.26 -24.93 -47.70
CA GLY A 128 6.07 -26.12 -46.87
C GLY A 128 4.92 -25.91 -45.91
N THR A 129 3.78 -26.51 -46.23
CA THR A 129 2.65 -26.71 -45.32
C THR A 129 3.08 -27.57 -44.13
N GLY A 130 3.20 -26.97 -42.95
CA GLY A 130 3.44 -27.67 -41.71
C GLY A 130 2.66 -26.96 -40.60
N THR A 131 1.60 -27.61 -40.12
CA THR A 131 0.93 -27.27 -38.87
C THR A 131 1.91 -27.42 -37.69
N GLY A 132 2.65 -26.35 -37.39
CA GLY A 132 3.53 -26.25 -36.25
C GLY A 132 2.93 -25.28 -35.23
N GLU A 133 2.61 -25.79 -34.07
CA GLU A 133 2.28 -24.96 -32.89
C GLU A 133 3.37 -23.92 -32.69
N LEU A 134 3.03 -22.67 -32.91
CA LEU A 134 3.90 -21.53 -32.58
C LEU A 134 3.97 -21.37 -31.08
N PRO A 135 5.16 -21.29 -30.47
CA PRO A 135 5.28 -20.99 -29.07
C PRO A 135 4.71 -19.59 -28.77
N SER A 136 3.81 -19.51 -27.80
CA SER A 136 3.01 -18.34 -27.41
C SER A 136 3.81 -17.20 -26.74
N THR A 137 5.09 -17.03 -27.06
CA THR A 137 6.04 -16.17 -26.33
C THR A 137 6.27 -14.79 -26.90
N ASN A 138 5.60 -14.40 -28.00
CA ASN A 138 5.80 -13.09 -28.61
C ASN A 138 4.51 -12.25 -28.64
N ARG A 139 3.91 -11.97 -27.47
CA ARG A 139 2.92 -10.90 -27.36
C ARG A 139 3.60 -9.53 -27.32
N LEU A 140 4.23 -9.16 -28.40
CA LEU A 140 4.44 -7.74 -28.72
C LEU A 140 3.07 -7.06 -28.84
N PRO A 141 2.95 -5.76 -28.47
CA PRO A 141 1.67 -5.06 -28.53
C PRO A 141 0.98 -5.29 -29.85
N LEU A 142 -0.24 -5.81 -29.80
CA LEU A 142 -1.07 -6.05 -30.96
C LEU A 142 -1.13 -4.77 -31.82
N LYS A 143 -1.01 -4.91 -33.12
CA LYS A 143 -1.25 -3.78 -34.06
C LYS A 143 -2.65 -3.22 -33.78
N PRO A 144 -2.85 -1.87 -33.86
CA PRO A 144 -4.17 -1.28 -33.80
C PRO A 144 -5.11 -2.00 -34.78
N GLY A 145 -6.32 -2.40 -34.31
CA GLY A 145 -7.30 -3.12 -35.13
C GLY A 145 -7.23 -4.65 -35.12
N ALA A 146 -6.29 -5.26 -34.38
CA ALA A 146 -6.20 -6.74 -34.32
C ALA A 146 -7.24 -7.40 -33.39
N ARG A 147 -7.98 -6.61 -32.58
CA ARG A 147 -9.04 -7.11 -31.68
C ARG A 147 -10.37 -7.09 -32.39
N THR A 148 -11.03 -8.23 -32.45
CA THR A 148 -12.33 -8.40 -33.14
C THR A 148 -13.50 -8.46 -32.15
N ILE A 149 -13.23 -8.81 -30.86
CA ILE A 149 -14.23 -8.97 -29.81
C ILE A 149 -13.98 -7.90 -28.76
N GLY A 150 -15.05 -7.21 -28.35
CA GLY A 150 -14.98 -6.16 -27.33
C GLY A 150 -15.32 -6.66 -25.93
N VAL A 151 -16.07 -5.84 -25.20
CA VAL A 151 -16.59 -6.15 -23.87
C VAL A 151 -18.09 -6.38 -23.96
N ALA A 152 -18.58 -7.47 -23.39
CA ALA A 152 -19.99 -7.74 -23.28
C ALA A 152 -20.37 -8.01 -21.81
N ALA A 153 -21.38 -7.31 -21.36
CA ALA A 153 -21.99 -7.42 -20.05
C ALA A 153 -23.43 -7.91 -20.21
N TYR A 154 -23.81 -8.94 -19.51
CA TYR A 154 -25.13 -9.52 -19.54
C TYR A 154 -25.70 -9.67 -18.12
N GLN A 155 -26.77 -8.95 -17.82
CA GLN A 155 -27.51 -8.96 -16.55
C GLN A 155 -26.60 -8.83 -15.32
N LEU A 156 -25.62 -7.90 -15.37
CA LEU A 156 -24.70 -7.71 -14.24
C LEU A 156 -25.44 -7.23 -13.00
N GLY A 157 -25.19 -7.93 -11.88
CA GLY A 157 -25.67 -7.59 -10.54
C GLY A 157 -24.53 -7.43 -9.53
N LEU A 158 -24.73 -6.52 -8.58
CA LEU A 158 -23.82 -6.31 -7.44
C LEU A 158 -24.64 -6.07 -6.18
N THR A 159 -24.54 -6.99 -5.24
CA THR A 159 -25.10 -6.88 -3.89
C THR A 159 -23.96 -6.77 -2.88
N VAL A 160 -24.03 -5.79 -1.99
CA VAL A 160 -23.05 -5.56 -0.91
C VAL A 160 -23.82 -5.37 0.39
N ASP A 161 -23.47 -6.15 1.41
CA ASP A 161 -24.12 -6.11 2.74
C ASP A 161 -25.65 -6.20 2.66
N GLY A 162 -26.18 -7.01 1.74
CA GLY A 162 -27.62 -7.20 1.53
C GLY A 162 -28.29 -6.06 0.74
N HIS A 163 -27.56 -5.03 0.33
CA HIS A 163 -28.08 -3.94 -0.49
C HIS A 163 -27.67 -4.12 -1.96
N GLU A 164 -28.66 -4.12 -2.84
CA GLU A 164 -28.43 -4.16 -4.28
C GLU A 164 -27.92 -2.80 -4.77
N LEU A 165 -26.69 -2.79 -5.28
CA LEU A 165 -26.03 -1.58 -5.78
C LEU A 165 -26.16 -1.44 -7.29
N ILE A 166 -26.09 -2.53 -8.02
CA ILE A 166 -26.25 -2.63 -9.48
C ILE A 166 -27.18 -3.81 -9.74
N SER A 167 -28.08 -3.65 -10.68
CA SER A 167 -29.06 -4.67 -11.07
C SER A 167 -29.34 -4.63 -12.56
N ASP A 168 -29.36 -5.80 -13.19
CA ASP A 168 -29.74 -6.02 -14.59
C ASP A 168 -29.08 -5.06 -15.58
N VAL A 169 -27.75 -4.88 -15.46
CA VAL A 169 -26.99 -4.05 -16.38
C VAL A 169 -26.48 -4.90 -17.54
N SER A 170 -27.03 -4.65 -18.75
CA SER A 170 -26.65 -5.35 -19.98
C SER A 170 -26.23 -4.36 -21.05
N PHE A 171 -25.02 -4.53 -21.61
CA PHE A 171 -24.51 -3.74 -22.75
C PHE A 171 -23.40 -4.49 -23.49
N THR A 172 -23.16 -4.10 -24.74
CA THR A 172 -22.06 -4.61 -25.54
C THR A 172 -21.29 -3.43 -26.15
N THR A 173 -19.99 -3.63 -26.32
CA THR A 173 -19.10 -2.61 -26.88
C THR A 173 -18.17 -3.19 -27.91
N ARG A 174 -17.76 -2.38 -28.87
CA ARG A 174 -16.73 -2.74 -29.84
C ARG A 174 -15.34 -2.38 -29.35
N PRO A 175 -14.28 -3.08 -29.80
CA PRO A 175 -12.93 -2.61 -29.56
C PRO A 175 -12.75 -1.18 -30.07
N GLY A 176 -12.00 -0.37 -29.35
CA GLY A 176 -11.79 1.02 -29.71
C GLY A 176 -12.87 2.01 -29.26
N SER A 177 -13.81 1.57 -28.42
CA SER A 177 -14.89 2.42 -27.93
C SER A 177 -14.53 3.14 -26.63
N LEU A 178 -14.84 4.44 -26.57
CA LEU A 178 -14.84 5.23 -25.33
C LEU A 178 -16.28 5.30 -24.78
N ILE A 179 -16.47 4.83 -23.56
CA ILE A 179 -17.78 4.67 -22.92
C ILE A 179 -17.84 5.55 -21.68
N ALA A 180 -18.86 6.38 -21.59
CA ALA A 180 -19.16 7.14 -20.38
C ALA A 180 -20.21 6.45 -19.53
N VAL A 181 -19.94 6.25 -18.25
CA VAL A 181 -20.92 5.87 -17.24
C VAL A 181 -21.33 7.11 -16.46
N VAL A 182 -22.57 7.50 -16.59
CA VAL A 182 -23.13 8.71 -15.95
C VAL A 182 -24.43 8.36 -15.21
N GLY A 183 -24.78 9.18 -14.23
CA GLY A 183 -26.01 9.00 -13.46
C GLY A 183 -26.03 9.95 -12.26
N PRO A 184 -27.19 10.14 -11.62
CA PRO A 184 -27.32 11.03 -10.47
C PRO A 184 -26.53 10.57 -9.24
N SER A 185 -26.19 9.26 -9.16
CA SER A 185 -25.42 8.69 -8.06
C SER A 185 -24.00 8.31 -8.48
N ARG A 186 -23.00 9.11 -8.04
CA ARG A 186 -21.59 8.78 -8.25
C ARG A 186 -21.20 7.42 -7.66
N ALA A 187 -21.77 7.06 -6.50
CA ALA A 187 -21.50 5.78 -5.87
C ALA A 187 -21.93 4.59 -6.75
N ARG A 188 -23.05 4.71 -7.47
CA ARG A 188 -23.52 3.69 -8.42
C ARG A 188 -22.61 3.63 -9.65
N ASN A 189 -22.23 4.79 -10.19
CA ASN A 189 -21.29 4.87 -11.31
C ASN A 189 -19.94 4.17 -10.97
N SER A 190 -19.36 4.50 -9.80
CA SER A 190 -18.15 3.84 -9.31
C SER A 190 -18.34 2.37 -8.96
N SER A 191 -19.57 1.95 -8.60
CA SER A 191 -19.89 0.54 -8.35
C SER A 191 -19.86 -0.28 -9.64
N LEU A 192 -20.45 0.23 -10.73
CA LEU A 192 -20.36 -0.41 -12.04
C LEU A 192 -18.90 -0.44 -12.54
N ALA A 193 -18.15 0.66 -12.38
CA ALA A 193 -16.73 0.66 -12.69
C ALA A 193 -15.96 -0.38 -11.87
N GLY A 194 -16.28 -0.53 -10.60
CA GLY A 194 -15.68 -1.53 -9.71
C GLY A 194 -15.96 -2.97 -10.12
N LEU A 195 -17.17 -3.25 -10.64
CA LEU A 195 -17.52 -4.53 -11.24
C LEU A 195 -16.67 -4.83 -12.49
N LEU A 196 -16.68 -3.91 -13.44
CA LEU A 196 -15.93 -4.04 -14.70
C LEU A 196 -14.42 -4.15 -14.46
N ALA A 197 -13.92 -3.47 -13.44
CA ALA A 197 -12.52 -3.51 -13.00
C ALA A 197 -12.15 -4.73 -12.14
N ARG A 198 -13.11 -5.61 -11.80
CA ARG A 198 -12.93 -6.73 -10.85
C ARG A 198 -12.42 -6.31 -9.46
N THR A 199 -12.62 -5.07 -9.08
CA THR A 199 -12.34 -4.60 -7.72
C THR A 199 -13.48 -4.92 -6.75
N ARG A 200 -14.64 -5.29 -7.30
CA ARG A 200 -15.82 -5.83 -6.61
C ARG A 200 -16.25 -7.15 -7.23
N PRO A 201 -16.65 -8.14 -6.43
CA PRO A 201 -17.14 -9.41 -6.95
C PRO A 201 -18.45 -9.21 -7.73
N LEU A 202 -18.64 -9.98 -8.78
CA LEU A 202 -19.92 -10.09 -9.49
C LEU A 202 -20.86 -10.96 -8.66
N SER A 203 -22.09 -10.47 -8.36
CA SER A 203 -23.10 -11.26 -7.67
C SER A 203 -23.93 -12.08 -8.65
N ASP A 204 -24.29 -11.47 -9.78
CA ASP A 204 -25.13 -12.08 -10.83
C ASP A 204 -24.68 -11.63 -12.20
N GLY A 205 -24.98 -12.44 -13.23
CA GLY A 205 -24.73 -12.12 -14.63
C GLY A 205 -23.39 -12.62 -15.16
N VAL A 206 -23.06 -12.22 -16.40
CA VAL A 206 -21.83 -12.62 -17.09
C VAL A 206 -21.14 -11.38 -17.67
N LEU A 207 -19.83 -11.27 -17.43
CA LEU A 207 -18.97 -10.24 -18.01
C LEU A 207 -17.87 -10.92 -18.83
N THR A 208 -17.79 -10.58 -20.12
CA THR A 208 -16.70 -11.07 -20.98
C THR A 208 -15.84 -9.92 -21.49
N VAL A 209 -14.53 -10.17 -21.58
CA VAL A 209 -13.53 -9.26 -22.15
C VAL A 209 -12.74 -10.05 -23.21
N ASP A 210 -12.73 -9.58 -24.44
CA ASP A 210 -12.18 -10.31 -25.61
C ASP A 210 -12.80 -11.72 -25.77
N GLY A 211 -14.05 -11.91 -25.33
CA GLY A 211 -14.73 -13.21 -25.38
C GLY A 211 -14.39 -14.17 -24.25
N HIS A 212 -13.54 -13.80 -23.29
CA HIS A 212 -13.21 -14.61 -22.12
C HIS A 212 -14.02 -14.17 -20.90
N ASP A 213 -14.53 -15.13 -20.14
CA ASP A 213 -15.31 -14.87 -18.94
C ASP A 213 -14.39 -14.34 -17.82
N VAL A 214 -14.77 -13.18 -17.30
CA VAL A 214 -14.02 -12.46 -16.27
C VAL A 214 -14.04 -13.21 -14.92
N ALA A 215 -15.10 -13.93 -14.62
CA ALA A 215 -15.23 -14.70 -13.38
C ALA A 215 -14.49 -16.05 -13.47
N ALA A 216 -14.59 -16.74 -14.62
CA ALA A 216 -13.96 -18.03 -14.83
C ALA A 216 -12.44 -17.96 -14.98
N GLU A 217 -11.91 -16.86 -15.55
CA GLU A 217 -10.48 -16.71 -15.85
C GLU A 217 -9.82 -15.56 -15.11
N PRO A 218 -9.79 -15.56 -13.77
CA PRO A 218 -9.27 -14.43 -12.97
C PRO A 218 -7.80 -14.10 -13.25
N GLU A 219 -6.98 -15.04 -13.63
CA GLU A 219 -5.55 -14.86 -13.86
C GLU A 219 -5.26 -14.25 -15.23
N SER A 220 -5.96 -14.69 -16.27
CA SER A 220 -5.88 -14.12 -17.63
C SER A 220 -6.31 -12.65 -17.63
N MET A 221 -7.31 -12.30 -16.86
CA MET A 221 -7.84 -10.94 -16.74
C MET A 221 -6.86 -9.93 -16.15
N ARG A 222 -5.84 -10.35 -15.40
CA ARG A 222 -4.81 -9.45 -14.82
C ARG A 222 -4.06 -8.64 -15.89
N SER A 223 -3.89 -9.17 -17.07
CA SER A 223 -3.25 -8.49 -18.21
C SER A 223 -4.23 -7.81 -19.15
N ARG A 224 -5.51 -8.25 -19.17
CA ARG A 224 -6.55 -7.76 -20.08
C ARG A 224 -7.30 -6.56 -19.53
N ILE A 225 -7.38 -6.40 -18.21
CA ILE A 225 -8.10 -5.31 -17.55
C ILE A 225 -7.12 -4.37 -16.84
N GLY A 226 -7.10 -3.11 -17.27
CA GLY A 226 -6.40 -2.02 -16.61
C GLY A 226 -7.35 -1.18 -15.75
N VAL A 227 -6.88 -0.69 -14.59
CA VAL A 227 -7.72 0.07 -13.64
C VAL A 227 -7.03 1.33 -13.18
N VAL A 228 -7.61 2.48 -13.51
CA VAL A 228 -7.15 3.80 -13.05
C VAL A 228 -8.16 4.35 -12.06
N THR A 229 -7.76 4.47 -10.81
CA THR A 229 -8.60 5.01 -9.74
C THR A 229 -8.28 6.48 -9.48
N ARG A 230 -9.20 7.19 -8.80
CA ARG A 230 -9.05 8.59 -8.38
C ARG A 230 -7.72 8.87 -7.66
N ASP A 231 -7.23 7.95 -6.84
CA ASP A 231 -6.10 8.18 -5.92
C ASP A 231 -4.70 8.08 -6.57
N ASN A 232 -4.57 7.97 -7.88
CA ASN A 232 -3.27 7.92 -8.58
C ASN A 232 -2.20 7.08 -7.87
N ARG A 233 -2.43 5.79 -7.70
CA ARG A 233 -1.64 4.86 -6.88
C ARG A 233 -0.24 4.57 -7.45
N VAL A 234 0.61 5.57 -7.49
CA VAL A 234 2.01 5.50 -7.98
C VAL A 234 2.96 5.92 -6.88
N HIS A 235 4.12 5.27 -6.77
CA HIS A 235 5.12 5.63 -5.76
C HIS A 235 5.64 7.07 -5.96
N PRO A 236 5.37 8.00 -5.03
CA PRO A 236 5.67 9.43 -5.23
C PRO A 236 7.17 9.74 -5.25
N ARG A 237 8.01 8.86 -4.69
CA ARG A 237 9.46 9.03 -4.56
C ARG A 237 10.25 8.51 -5.75
N LEU A 238 9.65 7.67 -6.59
CA LEU A 238 10.26 7.17 -7.82
C LEU A 238 10.14 8.20 -8.93
N THR A 239 11.05 8.13 -9.92
CA THR A 239 10.85 8.83 -11.21
C THR A 239 9.79 8.10 -12.03
N VAL A 240 9.22 8.78 -13.03
CA VAL A 240 8.22 8.17 -13.93
C VAL A 240 8.80 6.91 -14.59
N GLU A 241 10.00 7.02 -15.16
CA GLU A 241 10.68 5.87 -15.79
C GLU A 241 10.93 4.71 -14.81
N GLN A 242 11.33 5.01 -13.57
CA GLN A 242 11.53 3.97 -12.55
C GLN A 242 10.22 3.28 -12.18
N ALA A 243 9.14 4.04 -12.00
CA ALA A 243 7.82 3.49 -11.69
C ALA A 243 7.33 2.56 -12.80
N LEU A 244 7.43 3.00 -14.06
CA LEU A 244 7.07 2.18 -15.23
C LEU A 244 7.98 0.97 -15.39
N SER A 245 9.29 1.11 -15.16
CA SER A 245 10.23 -0.02 -15.24
C SER A 245 9.94 -1.11 -14.20
N TYR A 246 9.57 -0.73 -12.96
CA TYR A 246 9.12 -1.70 -11.94
C TYR A 246 7.80 -2.35 -12.33
N ALA A 247 6.85 -1.58 -12.84
CA ALA A 247 5.57 -2.11 -13.31
C ALA A 247 5.76 -3.08 -14.49
N ALA A 248 6.62 -2.75 -15.45
CA ALA A 248 6.94 -3.62 -16.58
C ALA A 248 7.56 -4.95 -16.14
N ARG A 249 8.45 -4.93 -15.14
CA ARG A 249 9.01 -6.17 -14.58
C ARG A 249 8.00 -7.02 -13.84
N MET A 250 6.96 -6.41 -13.28
CA MET A 250 5.93 -7.11 -12.52
C MET A 250 4.81 -7.66 -13.39
N ARG A 251 4.46 -6.93 -14.46
CA ARG A 251 3.27 -7.19 -15.28
C ARG A 251 3.54 -7.93 -16.57
N LEU A 252 4.72 -7.75 -17.18
CA LEU A 252 5.11 -8.45 -18.41
C LEU A 252 5.61 -9.86 -18.08
N PRO A 253 5.47 -10.81 -19.00
CA PRO A 253 5.97 -12.16 -18.84
C PRO A 253 7.44 -12.20 -18.40
N PRO A 254 7.84 -13.17 -17.56
CA PRO A 254 9.21 -13.24 -17.00
C PRO A 254 10.29 -13.40 -18.07
N ASP A 255 9.97 -14.05 -19.18
CA ASP A 255 10.81 -14.29 -20.35
C ASP A 255 11.04 -13.06 -21.25
N THR A 256 10.28 -11.98 -21.02
CA THR A 256 10.46 -10.72 -21.79
C THR A 256 11.88 -10.18 -21.56
N SER A 257 12.63 -9.93 -22.65
CA SER A 257 13.99 -9.38 -22.58
C SER A 257 14.02 -7.97 -21.95
N ALA A 258 15.19 -7.57 -21.43
CA ALA A 258 15.35 -6.24 -20.83
C ALA A 258 15.09 -5.12 -21.85
N ASP A 259 15.50 -5.33 -23.11
CA ASP A 259 15.34 -4.33 -24.17
C ASP A 259 13.89 -4.23 -24.64
N ASN A 260 13.18 -5.35 -24.71
CA ASN A 260 11.75 -5.33 -24.99
C ASN A 260 10.98 -4.60 -23.89
N ARG A 261 11.31 -4.85 -22.62
CA ARG A 261 10.72 -4.08 -21.50
C ARG A 261 10.99 -2.58 -21.62
N ARG A 262 12.22 -2.17 -22.00
CA ARG A 262 12.54 -0.75 -22.23
C ARG A 262 11.77 -0.15 -23.39
N ARG A 263 11.63 -0.90 -24.51
CA ARG A 263 10.82 -0.46 -25.68
C ARG A 263 9.37 -0.22 -25.27
N VAL A 264 8.75 -1.15 -24.53
CA VAL A 264 7.38 -1.00 -24.05
C VAL A 264 7.26 0.24 -23.14
N VAL A 265 8.20 0.44 -22.22
CA VAL A 265 8.20 1.62 -21.33
C VAL A 265 8.32 2.92 -22.12
N ASN A 266 9.24 2.99 -23.10
CA ASN A 266 9.39 4.17 -23.94
C ASN A 266 8.14 4.45 -24.78
N GLN A 267 7.59 3.42 -25.41
CA GLN A 267 6.36 3.55 -26.20
C GLN A 267 5.18 4.05 -25.35
N VAL A 268 5.01 3.52 -24.13
CA VAL A 268 3.94 3.98 -23.22
C VAL A 268 4.18 5.43 -22.78
N LEU A 269 5.45 5.83 -22.51
CA LEU A 269 5.78 7.22 -22.18
C LEU A 269 5.40 8.19 -23.31
N ASP A 270 5.66 7.81 -24.56
CA ASP A 270 5.31 8.61 -25.74
C ASP A 270 3.78 8.70 -25.91
N GLU A 271 3.08 7.59 -25.71
CA GLU A 271 1.61 7.55 -25.82
C GLU A 271 0.87 8.41 -24.80
N VAL A 272 1.41 8.53 -23.58
CA VAL A 272 0.82 9.36 -22.52
C VAL A 272 1.50 10.73 -22.37
N GLU A 273 2.35 11.12 -23.33
CA GLU A 273 3.05 12.42 -23.43
C GLU A 273 3.91 12.75 -22.19
N LEU A 274 4.51 11.72 -21.56
CA LEU A 274 5.37 11.88 -20.37
C LEU A 274 6.86 11.69 -20.66
N THR A 275 7.28 11.68 -21.93
CA THR A 275 8.69 11.48 -22.33
C THR A 275 9.60 12.57 -21.78
N ALA A 276 9.17 13.82 -21.78
CA ALA A 276 9.93 14.93 -21.21
C ALA A 276 10.08 14.83 -19.68
N GLN A 277 9.09 14.24 -18.99
CA GLN A 277 9.05 14.08 -17.53
C GLN A 277 9.62 12.74 -17.06
N ARG A 278 10.22 11.92 -17.93
CA ARG A 278 10.71 10.57 -17.61
C ARG A 278 11.63 10.52 -16.37
N ALA A 279 12.49 11.52 -16.19
CA ALA A 279 13.42 11.64 -15.07
C ALA A 279 12.81 12.38 -13.85
N THR A 280 11.61 12.96 -14.00
CA THR A 280 10.93 13.70 -12.94
C THR A 280 10.33 12.74 -11.91
N ARG A 281 10.43 13.09 -10.61
CA ARG A 281 9.77 12.30 -9.55
C ARG A 281 8.26 12.48 -9.64
N VAL A 282 7.50 11.39 -9.46
CA VAL A 282 6.03 11.40 -9.50
C VAL A 282 5.41 12.43 -8.54
N ALA A 283 6.03 12.67 -7.37
CA ALA A 283 5.56 13.70 -6.44
C ALA A 283 5.64 15.14 -6.99
N LYS A 284 6.50 15.38 -7.98
CA LYS A 284 6.70 16.72 -8.59
C LYS A 284 5.87 16.94 -9.87
N LEU A 285 5.18 15.91 -10.35
CA LEU A 285 4.29 16.00 -11.50
C LEU A 285 3.07 16.87 -11.19
N THR A 286 2.53 17.51 -12.20
CA THR A 286 1.20 18.14 -12.15
C THR A 286 0.10 17.11 -11.89
N PRO A 287 -1.09 17.50 -11.45
CA PRO A 287 -2.17 16.54 -11.17
C PRO A 287 -2.56 15.69 -12.39
N ASP A 288 -2.63 16.27 -13.58
CA ASP A 288 -2.92 15.59 -14.84
C ASP A 288 -1.79 14.65 -15.27
N GLU A 289 -0.52 15.12 -15.26
CA GLU A 289 0.65 14.27 -15.53
C GLU A 289 0.72 13.07 -14.57
N ARG A 290 0.35 13.27 -13.30
CA ARG A 290 0.27 12.18 -12.31
C ARG A 290 -0.82 11.18 -12.64
N ARG A 291 -1.95 11.65 -13.18
CA ARG A 291 -3.03 10.81 -13.71
C ARG A 291 -2.56 10.02 -14.93
N CYS A 292 -1.89 10.68 -15.86
CA CYS A 292 -1.27 10.03 -17.02
C CYS A 292 -0.21 9.00 -16.61
N ALA A 293 0.61 9.27 -15.58
CA ALA A 293 1.57 8.29 -15.06
C ALA A 293 0.87 7.06 -14.43
N ALA A 294 -0.27 7.25 -13.75
CA ALA A 294 -1.06 6.13 -13.23
C ALA A 294 -1.67 5.30 -14.35
N MET A 295 -2.16 5.94 -15.42
CA MET A 295 -2.65 5.29 -16.63
C MET A 295 -1.53 4.55 -17.37
N ALA A 296 -0.36 5.16 -17.52
CA ALA A 296 0.80 4.55 -18.15
C ALA A 296 1.20 3.19 -17.55
N ILE A 297 1.08 3.04 -16.23
CA ILE A 297 1.36 1.77 -15.55
C ILE A 297 0.38 0.67 -15.99
N GLU A 298 -0.89 1.01 -16.21
CA GLU A 298 -1.90 0.05 -16.68
C GLU A 298 -1.70 -0.30 -18.16
N LEU A 299 -1.26 0.67 -18.97
CA LEU A 299 -1.04 0.49 -20.42
C LEU A 299 0.16 -0.38 -20.76
N ILE A 300 1.05 -0.70 -19.82
CA ILE A 300 2.21 -1.59 -20.06
C ILE A 300 1.79 -2.95 -20.58
N THR A 301 0.67 -3.50 -20.12
CA THR A 301 0.14 -4.80 -20.57
C THR A 301 -0.71 -4.70 -21.82
N ARG A 302 -0.96 -3.50 -22.35
CA ARG A 302 -1.89 -3.27 -23.47
C ARG A 302 -3.27 -3.88 -23.18
N PRO A 303 -3.97 -3.41 -22.15
CA PRO A 303 -5.23 -4.00 -21.73
C PRO A 303 -6.29 -3.90 -22.83
N SER A 304 -7.19 -4.87 -22.86
CA SER A 304 -8.37 -4.86 -23.74
C SER A 304 -9.45 -3.94 -23.21
N LEU A 305 -9.54 -3.87 -21.88
CA LEU A 305 -10.46 -3.00 -21.15
C LEU A 305 -9.68 -2.10 -20.18
N LEU A 306 -9.85 -0.80 -20.29
CA LEU A 306 -9.33 0.18 -19.36
C LEU A 306 -10.50 0.85 -18.62
N VAL A 307 -10.61 0.60 -17.31
CA VAL A 307 -11.63 1.22 -16.46
C VAL A 307 -11.02 2.38 -15.71
N VAL A 308 -11.63 3.56 -15.86
CA VAL A 308 -11.17 4.80 -15.22
C VAL A 308 -12.29 5.38 -14.37
N ASP A 309 -12.03 5.51 -13.07
CA ASP A 309 -13.00 6.05 -12.14
C ASP A 309 -12.64 7.50 -11.76
N GLU A 310 -13.56 8.42 -11.96
CA GLU A 310 -13.43 9.88 -11.71
C GLU A 310 -12.13 10.47 -12.29
N PRO A 311 -11.89 10.44 -13.62
CA PRO A 311 -10.64 10.94 -14.20
C PRO A 311 -10.38 12.42 -13.93
N SER A 312 -11.43 13.23 -13.82
CA SER A 312 -11.39 14.69 -13.66
C SER A 312 -11.27 15.16 -12.22
N ALA A 313 -11.30 14.25 -11.24
CA ALA A 313 -11.31 14.63 -9.83
C ALA A 313 -10.06 15.45 -9.45
N GLY A 314 -10.29 16.72 -9.03
CA GLY A 314 -9.23 17.64 -8.61
C GLY A 314 -8.41 18.26 -9.75
N LEU A 315 -8.88 18.16 -11.00
CA LEU A 315 -8.28 18.80 -12.17
C LEU A 315 -8.99 20.12 -12.52
N ASN A 316 -8.26 21.05 -13.11
CA ASN A 316 -8.84 22.20 -13.76
C ASN A 316 -9.33 21.84 -15.18
N PRO A 317 -10.16 22.66 -15.87
CA PRO A 317 -10.73 22.31 -17.18
C PRO A 317 -9.71 21.97 -18.26
N ALA A 318 -8.53 22.63 -18.27
CA ALA A 318 -7.48 22.34 -19.26
C ALA A 318 -6.83 20.98 -18.98
N GLN A 319 -6.54 20.68 -17.73
CA GLN A 319 -6.00 19.38 -17.29
C GLN A 319 -7.00 18.25 -17.50
N GLU A 320 -8.29 18.52 -17.26
CA GLU A 320 -9.37 17.58 -17.53
C GLU A 320 -9.43 17.21 -19.01
N MET A 321 -9.41 18.21 -19.90
CA MET A 321 -9.39 17.99 -21.35
C MET A 321 -8.16 17.18 -21.79
N HIS A 322 -6.97 17.48 -21.22
CA HIS A 322 -5.76 16.73 -21.51
C HIS A 322 -5.91 15.25 -21.15
N VAL A 323 -6.39 14.93 -19.94
CA VAL A 323 -6.61 13.52 -19.53
C VAL A 323 -7.66 12.82 -20.39
N LEU A 324 -8.76 13.50 -20.73
CA LEU A 324 -9.81 12.91 -21.57
C LEU A 324 -9.31 12.69 -23.02
N ALA A 325 -8.50 13.57 -23.58
CA ALA A 325 -7.86 13.38 -24.88
C ALA A 325 -6.94 12.15 -24.86
N MET A 326 -6.17 11.95 -23.77
CA MET A 326 -5.35 10.74 -23.61
C MET A 326 -6.20 9.47 -23.56
N LEU A 327 -7.35 9.49 -22.88
CA LEU A 327 -8.27 8.35 -22.83
C LEU A 327 -8.89 8.07 -24.20
N ARG A 328 -9.30 9.10 -24.96
CA ARG A 328 -9.79 8.95 -26.33
C ARG A 328 -8.72 8.30 -27.22
N ARG A 329 -7.48 8.78 -27.15
CA ARG A 329 -6.34 8.21 -27.88
C ARG A 329 -6.13 6.72 -27.57
N GLN A 330 -6.32 6.31 -26.31
CA GLN A 330 -6.22 4.88 -25.95
C GLN A 330 -7.37 4.05 -26.55
N ALA A 331 -8.57 4.62 -26.65
CA ALA A 331 -9.67 3.98 -27.36
C ALA A 331 -9.33 3.87 -28.85
N ASP A 332 -8.85 4.93 -29.52
CA ASP A 332 -8.47 4.92 -30.94
C ASP A 332 -7.37 3.87 -31.24
N LEU A 333 -6.53 3.53 -30.25
CA LEU A 333 -5.54 2.44 -30.34
C LEU A 333 -6.16 1.03 -30.17
N GLY A 334 -7.48 0.92 -30.03
CA GLY A 334 -8.22 -0.35 -29.99
C GLY A 334 -8.55 -0.86 -28.58
N CYS A 335 -8.27 -0.11 -27.51
CA CYS A 335 -8.70 -0.42 -26.15
C CYS A 335 -10.18 -0.06 -25.97
N VAL A 336 -10.96 -0.86 -25.25
CA VAL A 336 -12.26 -0.40 -24.72
C VAL A 336 -11.99 0.42 -23.47
N VAL A 337 -12.36 1.70 -23.48
CA VAL A 337 -12.15 2.60 -22.35
C VAL A 337 -13.49 2.93 -21.70
N VAL A 338 -13.67 2.54 -20.44
CA VAL A 338 -14.88 2.86 -19.65
C VAL A 338 -14.55 3.92 -18.61
N VAL A 339 -15.22 5.05 -18.67
CA VAL A 339 -15.02 6.20 -17.79
C VAL A 339 -16.24 6.37 -16.89
N ALA A 340 -16.09 6.11 -15.58
CA ALA A 340 -17.15 6.35 -14.62
C ALA A 340 -17.12 7.80 -14.12
N SER A 341 -18.31 8.38 -13.97
CA SER A 341 -18.51 9.79 -13.54
C SER A 341 -17.79 10.80 -14.45
N MET A 342 -17.90 10.57 -15.76
CA MET A 342 -17.37 11.48 -16.77
C MET A 342 -18.06 12.83 -16.72
N PRO A 343 -17.33 13.95 -16.90
CA PRO A 343 -17.92 15.28 -17.00
C PRO A 343 -18.90 15.40 -18.18
N LEU A 344 -20.10 15.92 -17.90
CA LEU A 344 -21.19 15.98 -18.88
C LEU A 344 -20.88 16.83 -20.12
N ALA A 345 -20.01 17.83 -19.96
CA ALA A 345 -19.58 18.71 -21.06
C ALA A 345 -18.79 17.98 -22.15
N HIS A 346 -18.24 16.82 -21.87
CA HIS A 346 -17.34 16.09 -22.78
C HIS A 346 -17.93 14.76 -23.30
N LEU A 347 -19.22 14.51 -23.08
CA LEU A 347 -19.87 13.27 -23.49
C LEU A 347 -19.91 13.09 -25.02
N ASN A 348 -19.81 14.15 -25.78
CA ASN A 348 -19.69 14.14 -27.25
C ASN A 348 -18.41 13.45 -27.76
N MET A 349 -17.40 13.29 -26.91
CA MET A 349 -16.17 12.53 -27.22
C MET A 349 -16.37 11.01 -27.13
N CYS A 350 -17.48 10.57 -26.53
CA CYS A 350 -17.76 9.14 -26.30
C CYS A 350 -18.50 8.51 -27.46
N ASP A 351 -18.23 7.24 -27.71
CA ASP A 351 -18.97 6.42 -28.65
C ASP A 351 -20.28 5.90 -28.05
N GLN A 352 -20.29 5.70 -26.73
CA GLN A 352 -21.46 5.21 -25.99
C GLN A 352 -21.57 5.86 -24.62
N VAL A 353 -22.80 6.11 -24.21
CA VAL A 353 -23.16 6.58 -22.86
C VAL A 353 -24.04 5.54 -22.18
N LEU A 354 -23.71 5.15 -20.97
CA LEU A 354 -24.50 4.32 -20.08
C LEU A 354 -25.06 5.23 -18.98
N LEU A 355 -26.37 5.46 -18.99
CA LEU A 355 -27.06 6.27 -17.99
C LEU A 355 -27.65 5.34 -16.92
N LEU A 356 -27.11 5.43 -15.70
CA LEU A 356 -27.61 4.68 -14.56
C LEU A 356 -28.71 5.45 -13.81
N THR A 357 -29.70 4.71 -13.33
CA THR A 357 -30.68 5.20 -12.37
C THR A 357 -30.11 5.27 -10.94
N PRO A 358 -30.75 5.96 -10.00
CA PRO A 358 -30.40 5.86 -8.57
C PRO A 358 -30.54 4.45 -8.00
N ALA A 359 -31.37 3.59 -8.60
CA ALA A 359 -31.51 2.19 -8.22
C ALA A 359 -30.34 1.30 -8.69
N GLY A 360 -29.51 1.78 -9.65
CA GLY A 360 -28.39 1.01 -10.18
C GLY A 360 -28.71 0.21 -11.43
N THR A 361 -29.84 0.48 -12.06
CA THR A 361 -30.28 -0.10 -13.35
C THR A 361 -29.97 0.86 -14.51
N LEU A 362 -30.01 0.37 -15.76
CA LEU A 362 -29.82 1.22 -16.95
C LEU A 362 -31.13 1.93 -17.33
N ALA A 363 -31.05 3.25 -17.58
CA ALA A 363 -32.09 4.05 -18.22
C ALA A 363 -31.82 4.29 -19.72
N PHE A 364 -30.53 4.28 -20.10
CA PHE A 364 -30.10 4.47 -21.49
C PHE A 364 -28.72 3.79 -21.71
N ALA A 365 -28.54 3.22 -22.91
CA ALA A 365 -27.27 2.73 -23.42
C ALA A 365 -27.22 2.97 -24.93
N GLY A 366 -26.34 3.87 -25.39
CA GLY A 366 -26.24 4.21 -26.80
C GLY A 366 -25.36 5.44 -27.07
N PRO A 367 -25.23 5.86 -28.35
CA PRO A 367 -24.47 7.06 -28.70
C PRO A 367 -25.05 8.33 -28.06
N PRO A 368 -24.20 9.31 -27.68
CA PRO A 368 -24.65 10.57 -27.04
C PRO A 368 -25.71 11.34 -27.86
N VAL A 369 -25.61 11.30 -29.17
CA VAL A 369 -26.56 11.98 -30.09
C VAL A 369 -28.00 11.45 -29.99
N GLN A 370 -28.21 10.24 -29.48
CA GLN A 370 -29.54 9.65 -29.30
C GLN A 370 -30.17 9.95 -27.94
N ILE A 371 -29.47 10.63 -27.04
CA ILE A 371 -29.96 10.91 -25.69
C ILE A 371 -31.18 11.85 -25.74
N GLU A 372 -31.10 12.93 -26.52
CA GLU A 372 -32.17 13.92 -26.65
C GLU A 372 -33.45 13.27 -27.20
N SER A 373 -33.36 12.54 -28.29
CA SER A 373 -34.51 11.85 -28.90
C SER A 373 -35.10 10.79 -27.98
N THR A 374 -34.29 10.16 -27.15
CA THR A 374 -34.73 9.08 -26.25
C THR A 374 -35.29 9.63 -24.95
N MET A 375 -34.68 10.66 -24.36
CA MET A 375 -35.08 11.24 -23.09
C MET A 375 -36.02 12.42 -23.23
N GLY A 376 -36.26 12.94 -24.46
CA GLY A 376 -37.14 14.07 -24.74
C GLY A 376 -36.60 15.41 -24.29
N THR A 377 -35.31 15.49 -23.91
CA THR A 377 -34.60 16.71 -23.51
C THR A 377 -33.10 16.52 -23.66
N ALA A 378 -32.40 17.61 -24.01
CA ALA A 378 -30.93 17.68 -24.01
C ALA A 378 -30.35 18.17 -22.68
N SER A 379 -31.21 18.64 -21.76
CA SER A 379 -30.82 19.18 -20.45
C SER A 379 -30.48 18.05 -19.48
N TRP A 380 -29.23 17.91 -19.10
CA TRP A 380 -28.79 16.87 -18.16
C TRP A 380 -29.44 16.98 -16.76
N PRO A 381 -29.65 18.18 -16.19
CA PRO A 381 -30.41 18.32 -14.94
C PRO A 381 -31.82 17.72 -15.06
N ASP A 382 -32.53 17.97 -16.16
CA ASP A 382 -33.90 17.46 -16.39
C ASP A 382 -33.88 15.94 -16.62
N ILE A 383 -32.89 15.42 -17.35
CA ILE A 383 -32.68 13.98 -17.51
C ILE A 383 -32.50 13.32 -16.15
N PHE A 384 -31.61 13.85 -15.31
CA PHE A 384 -31.34 13.29 -13.97
C PHE A 384 -32.56 13.41 -13.05
N ALA A 385 -33.30 14.52 -13.11
CA ALA A 385 -34.54 14.71 -12.37
C ALA A 385 -35.59 13.65 -12.76
N ARG A 386 -35.82 13.44 -14.07
CA ARG A 386 -36.75 12.45 -14.59
C ARG A 386 -36.35 11.00 -14.18
N VAL A 387 -35.09 10.62 -14.36
CA VAL A 387 -34.58 9.29 -14.02
C VAL A 387 -34.63 9.04 -12.50
N SER A 388 -34.51 10.12 -11.70
CA SER A 388 -34.57 10.05 -10.24
C SER A 388 -36.03 10.00 -9.70
N ALA A 389 -36.98 10.61 -10.40
CA ALA A 389 -38.36 10.63 -10.01
C ALA A 389 -39.02 9.23 -10.09
N ASP A 390 -38.73 8.49 -11.16
CA ASP A 390 -39.18 7.09 -11.33
C ASP A 390 -38.10 6.23 -11.98
N PRO A 391 -37.21 5.65 -11.18
CA PRO A 391 -36.14 4.80 -11.69
C PRO A 391 -36.65 3.53 -12.36
N GLN A 392 -37.77 2.97 -11.90
CA GLN A 392 -38.32 1.73 -12.45
C GLN A 392 -38.98 1.94 -13.80
N ALA A 393 -39.74 3.00 -13.99
CA ALA A 393 -40.34 3.34 -15.30
C ALA A 393 -39.27 3.69 -16.31
N ALA A 394 -38.19 4.39 -15.89
CA ALA A 394 -37.04 4.68 -16.76
C ALA A 394 -36.36 3.38 -17.24
N HIS A 395 -36.15 2.43 -16.34
CA HIS A 395 -35.55 1.14 -16.66
C HIS A 395 -36.48 0.30 -17.57
N GLN A 396 -37.76 0.19 -17.26
CA GLN A 396 -38.76 -0.53 -18.08
C GLN A 396 -38.81 0.04 -19.52
N SER A 397 -38.80 1.37 -19.64
CA SER A 397 -38.75 2.04 -20.94
C SER A 397 -37.49 1.69 -21.75
N PHE A 398 -36.34 1.59 -21.07
CA PHE A 398 -35.09 1.13 -21.68
C PHE A 398 -35.22 -0.34 -22.11
N GLN A 399 -35.68 -1.22 -21.26
CA GLN A 399 -35.88 -2.64 -21.56
C GLN A 399 -36.81 -2.88 -22.74
N ASN A 400 -37.93 -2.14 -22.81
CA ASN A 400 -38.86 -2.24 -23.93
C ASN A 400 -38.23 -1.83 -25.26
N ARG A 401 -37.40 -0.79 -25.26
CA ARG A 401 -36.64 -0.39 -26.45
C ARG A 401 -35.59 -1.45 -26.85
N LEU A 402 -34.92 -2.03 -25.87
CA LEU A 402 -33.90 -3.06 -26.10
C LEU A 402 -34.51 -4.33 -26.73
N ARG A 403 -35.69 -4.76 -26.20
CA ARG A 403 -36.44 -5.91 -26.76
C ARG A 403 -36.94 -5.67 -28.18
N ALA A 404 -37.26 -4.43 -28.50
CA ALA A 404 -37.71 -4.06 -29.87
C ALA A 404 -36.55 -4.04 -30.87
N SER A 405 -35.30 -3.86 -30.42
CA SER A 405 -34.12 -3.80 -31.31
C SER A 405 -33.42 -5.15 -31.45
N VAL A 406 -33.02 -5.80 -30.41
CA VAL A 406 -32.38 -7.14 -30.36
C VAL A 406 -32.54 -7.70 -28.96
N SER A 407 -33.03 -8.93 -28.83
CA SER A 407 -33.00 -9.60 -27.52
C SER A 407 -31.56 -9.82 -27.06
N PRO A 408 -31.16 -9.36 -25.88
CA PRO A 408 -29.84 -9.63 -25.38
C PRO A 408 -29.66 -11.13 -25.19
N THR A 409 -28.72 -11.69 -25.94
CA THR A 409 -28.28 -13.09 -25.78
C THR A 409 -27.03 -13.12 -24.92
N PRO A 410 -26.86 -14.15 -24.06
CA PRO A 410 -25.62 -14.33 -23.32
C PRO A 410 -24.43 -14.34 -24.30
N PRO A 411 -23.31 -13.67 -24.00
CA PRO A 411 -22.15 -13.65 -24.85
C PRO A 411 -21.58 -15.06 -25.01
N SER A 412 -21.08 -15.37 -26.21
CA SER A 412 -20.31 -16.60 -26.43
C SER A 412 -18.99 -16.51 -25.67
N VAL A 413 -18.71 -17.51 -24.83
CA VAL A 413 -17.47 -17.61 -24.06
C VAL A 413 -16.49 -18.48 -24.85
N LEU A 414 -15.26 -17.96 -25.07
CA LEU A 414 -14.16 -18.71 -25.68
C LEU A 414 -13.59 -19.72 -24.66
N GLU A 415 -12.87 -20.73 -25.17
CA GLU A 415 -12.16 -21.67 -24.30
C GLU A 415 -11.15 -20.95 -23.42
N PRO A 416 -10.99 -21.37 -22.15
CA PRO A 416 -10.06 -20.78 -21.20
C PRO A 416 -8.62 -20.78 -21.72
N GLU A 417 -7.97 -19.63 -21.67
CA GLU A 417 -6.57 -19.50 -22.06
C GLU A 417 -5.65 -20.07 -20.97
N ARG A 418 -4.50 -20.63 -21.40
CA ARG A 418 -3.47 -21.11 -20.46
C ARG A 418 -3.06 -19.99 -19.52
N ARG A 419 -2.89 -20.31 -18.23
CA ARG A 419 -2.47 -19.36 -17.20
C ARG A 419 -1.19 -18.63 -17.61
N PRO A 420 -1.15 -17.30 -17.50
CA PRO A 420 0.05 -16.55 -17.79
C PRO A 420 1.18 -16.95 -16.83
N ALA A 421 2.42 -16.98 -17.33
CA ALA A 421 3.58 -17.28 -16.50
C ALA A 421 3.77 -16.18 -15.43
N GLU A 422 3.75 -16.57 -14.17
CA GLU A 422 3.96 -15.66 -13.04
C GLU A 422 5.44 -15.55 -12.66
N LEU A 423 5.81 -14.41 -12.06
CA LEU A 423 7.13 -14.23 -11.47
C LEU A 423 7.34 -15.22 -10.32
N THR A 424 8.48 -15.90 -10.31
CA THR A 424 8.86 -16.76 -9.19
C THR A 424 8.94 -15.97 -7.88
N PHE A 425 8.65 -16.62 -6.75
CA PHE A 425 8.69 -15.98 -5.44
C PHE A 425 9.99 -15.21 -5.17
N GLY A 426 11.15 -15.83 -5.45
CA GLY A 426 12.45 -15.18 -5.28
C GLY A 426 12.67 -13.95 -6.18
N ALA A 427 12.11 -13.97 -7.40
CA ALA A 427 12.16 -12.82 -8.31
C ALA A 427 11.28 -11.67 -7.79
N GLN A 428 10.11 -11.98 -7.23
CA GLN A 428 9.25 -10.98 -6.57
C GLN A 428 9.96 -10.34 -5.37
N VAL A 429 10.54 -11.14 -4.47
CA VAL A 429 11.31 -10.65 -3.30
C VAL A 429 12.44 -9.73 -3.75
N ARG A 430 13.25 -10.15 -4.75
CA ARG A 430 14.36 -9.34 -5.29
C ARG A 430 13.86 -8.02 -5.89
N LEU A 431 12.74 -8.04 -6.60
CA LEU A 431 12.14 -6.86 -7.21
C LEU A 431 11.71 -5.85 -6.14
N ILE A 432 10.99 -6.32 -5.12
CA ILE A 432 10.54 -5.51 -3.99
C ILE A 432 11.72 -4.94 -3.21
N LEU A 433 12.71 -5.78 -2.89
CA LEU A 433 13.91 -5.35 -2.16
C LEU A 433 14.65 -4.21 -2.91
N ARG A 434 14.91 -4.37 -4.22
CA ARG A 434 15.55 -3.33 -5.04
C ARG A 434 14.73 -2.03 -5.08
N ARG A 435 13.40 -2.14 -5.18
CA ARG A 435 12.51 -0.99 -5.16
C ARG A 435 12.55 -0.30 -3.81
N GLN A 436 12.45 -1.06 -2.72
CA GLN A 436 12.45 -0.53 -1.36
C GLN A 436 13.73 0.23 -1.03
N VAL A 437 14.88 -0.31 -1.40
CA VAL A 437 16.18 0.38 -1.27
C VAL A 437 16.15 1.74 -2.01
N ARG A 438 15.64 1.79 -3.24
CA ARG A 438 15.55 3.06 -3.97
C ARG A 438 14.60 4.07 -3.34
N VAL A 439 13.43 3.61 -2.90
CA VAL A 439 12.42 4.46 -2.24
C VAL A 439 12.98 5.00 -0.91
N PHE A 440 13.72 4.19 -0.18
CA PHE A 440 14.37 4.56 1.07
C PHE A 440 15.45 5.62 0.84
N LEU A 441 16.40 5.38 -0.07
CA LEU A 441 17.47 6.32 -0.40
C LEU A 441 16.96 7.63 -1.04
N ALA A 442 15.80 7.59 -1.70
CA ALA A 442 15.17 8.79 -2.26
C ALA A 442 14.65 9.76 -1.20
N SER A 443 14.46 9.32 0.04
CA SER A 443 13.91 10.08 1.17
C SER A 443 15.00 10.74 2.01
N ARG A 444 15.75 11.69 1.45
CA ARG A 444 16.95 12.27 2.08
C ARG A 444 16.77 12.72 3.52
N LEU A 445 15.72 13.50 3.81
CA LEU A 445 15.46 14.01 5.17
C LEU A 445 15.18 12.87 6.17
N TYR A 446 14.38 11.89 5.76
CA TYR A 446 14.07 10.73 6.60
C TYR A 446 15.31 9.84 6.81
N LEU A 447 16.14 9.67 5.79
CA LEU A 447 17.41 8.94 5.88
C LEU A 447 18.38 9.61 6.85
N VAL A 448 18.52 10.94 6.78
CA VAL A 448 19.36 11.71 7.71
C VAL A 448 18.82 11.57 9.14
N PHE A 449 17.52 11.71 9.35
CA PHE A 449 16.90 11.49 10.67
C PHE A 449 17.21 10.09 11.23
N LEU A 450 17.02 9.05 10.43
CA LEU A 450 17.30 7.67 10.84
C LEU A 450 18.79 7.39 11.06
N ALA A 451 19.67 8.04 10.30
CA ALA A 451 21.11 7.91 10.47
C ALA A 451 21.60 8.60 11.76
N LEU A 452 21.00 9.73 12.14
CA LEU A 452 21.35 10.45 13.36
C LEU A 452 20.76 9.82 14.63
N LEU A 453 19.70 9.05 14.50
CA LEU A 453 18.97 8.49 15.63
C LEU A 453 19.84 7.63 16.57
N PRO A 454 20.66 6.67 16.11
CA PRO A 454 21.53 5.88 17.00
C PRO A 454 22.59 6.74 17.72
N PHE A 455 23.08 7.82 17.09
CA PHE A 455 23.99 8.76 17.77
C PHE A 455 23.29 9.54 18.86
N ALA A 456 22.11 10.06 18.60
CA ALA A 456 21.31 10.80 19.58
C ALA A 456 20.94 9.92 20.79
N LEU A 457 20.46 8.69 20.53
CA LEU A 457 20.07 7.75 21.58
C LEU A 457 21.29 7.18 22.32
N GLY A 458 22.40 6.93 21.65
CA GLY A 458 23.66 6.53 22.28
C GLY A 458 24.22 7.63 23.18
N ALA A 459 24.16 8.89 22.74
CA ALA A 459 24.59 10.03 23.56
C ALA A 459 23.73 10.24 24.82
N LEU A 460 22.47 9.78 24.86
CA LEU A 460 21.65 9.83 26.08
C LEU A 460 22.25 9.01 27.22
N THR A 461 23.06 7.99 26.94
CA THR A 461 23.75 7.22 27.99
C THR A 461 24.78 8.04 28.77
N LEU A 462 25.23 9.21 28.23
CA LEU A 462 26.06 10.18 28.96
C LEU A 462 25.32 10.85 30.12
N LEU A 463 23.99 10.89 30.07
CA LEU A 463 23.17 11.46 31.16
C LEU A 463 23.06 10.52 32.38
N ILE A 464 23.42 9.25 32.21
CA ILE A 464 23.43 8.26 33.30
C ILE A 464 24.65 8.55 34.16
N PRO A 465 24.47 8.95 35.44
CA PRO A 465 25.58 9.26 36.33
C PRO A 465 26.33 7.99 36.73
N GLY A 466 27.66 8.10 36.81
CA GLY A 466 28.52 6.99 37.20
C GLY A 466 29.73 6.84 36.29
N ASN A 467 30.78 6.18 36.80
CA ASN A 467 32.03 5.92 36.10
C ASN A 467 32.36 4.43 36.04
N SER A 468 31.47 3.57 36.52
CA SER A 468 31.68 2.11 36.56
C SER A 468 31.26 1.44 35.26
N GLY A 469 30.37 2.11 34.47
CA GLY A 469 29.88 1.60 33.22
C GLY A 469 29.15 0.25 33.36
N LEU A 470 29.63 -0.76 32.61
CA LEU A 470 29.11 -2.13 32.64
C LEU A 470 29.90 -3.03 33.61
N ASP A 471 30.72 -2.46 34.51
CA ASP A 471 31.48 -3.18 35.54
C ASP A 471 30.89 -2.93 36.92
N ARG A 472 31.34 -3.73 37.90
CA ARG A 472 30.89 -3.65 39.27
C ARG A 472 31.27 -2.29 39.89
N PRO A 473 30.32 -1.52 40.44
CA PRO A 473 30.62 -0.25 41.05
C PRO A 473 31.46 -0.45 42.33
N PRO A 474 32.47 0.43 42.57
CA PRO A 474 33.24 0.37 43.79
C PRO A 474 32.38 0.71 45.02
N PRO A 475 32.77 0.23 46.24
CA PRO A 475 32.05 0.58 47.47
C PRO A 475 31.99 2.10 47.66
N GLY A 476 30.79 2.64 47.86
CA GLY A 476 30.56 4.09 48.01
C GLY A 476 30.33 4.82 46.67
N SER A 477 30.15 4.13 45.58
CA SER A 477 29.71 4.71 44.29
C SER A 477 28.40 5.47 44.45
N GLY A 478 28.30 6.65 43.81
CA GLY A 478 27.08 7.47 43.84
C GLY A 478 25.90 6.88 43.07
N ASN A 479 26.14 5.92 42.15
CA ASN A 479 25.11 5.19 41.43
C ASN A 479 25.45 3.69 41.36
N PRO A 480 24.90 2.86 42.28
CA PRO A 480 25.13 1.42 42.26
C PRO A 480 24.39 0.69 41.13
N HIS A 481 23.40 1.31 40.49
CA HIS A 481 22.54 0.74 39.44
C HIS A 481 22.93 1.19 38.04
N GLU A 482 24.13 1.73 37.82
CA GLU A 482 24.59 2.29 36.54
C GLU A 482 24.46 1.25 35.39
N ALA A 483 24.86 0.01 35.62
CA ALA A 483 24.78 -1.05 34.59
C ALA A 483 23.34 -1.35 34.18
N VAL A 484 22.40 -1.45 35.12
CA VAL A 484 20.98 -1.67 34.84
C VAL A 484 20.40 -0.52 34.01
N GLU A 485 20.72 0.73 34.37
CA GLU A 485 20.23 1.91 33.67
C GLU A 485 20.79 1.98 32.23
N ILE A 486 22.08 1.63 32.01
CA ILE A 486 22.70 1.58 30.69
C ILE A 486 22.00 0.52 29.81
N LEU A 487 21.79 -0.71 30.34
CA LEU A 487 21.12 -1.77 29.61
C LEU A 487 19.66 -1.44 29.29
N ALA A 488 18.95 -0.82 30.25
CA ALA A 488 17.59 -0.35 30.04
C ALA A 488 17.51 0.72 28.94
N ALA A 489 18.43 1.71 28.98
CA ALA A 489 18.51 2.75 27.95
C ALA A 489 18.85 2.18 26.58
N LEU A 490 19.78 1.23 26.50
CA LEU A 490 20.19 0.55 25.29
C LEU A 490 19.03 -0.24 24.65
N ASN A 491 18.30 -1.00 25.48
CA ASN A 491 17.15 -1.78 25.06
C ASN A 491 15.99 -0.88 24.60
N PHE A 492 15.69 0.19 25.36
CA PHE A 492 14.68 1.17 24.97
C PHE A 492 15.03 1.89 23.66
N ALA A 493 16.31 2.26 23.49
CA ALA A 493 16.79 2.83 22.23
C ALA A 493 16.61 1.86 21.06
N ALA A 494 16.88 0.57 21.25
CA ALA A 494 16.67 -0.47 20.25
C ALA A 494 15.19 -0.57 19.81
N VAL A 495 14.26 -0.56 20.78
CA VAL A 495 12.82 -0.58 20.51
C VAL A 495 12.37 0.66 19.75
N LEU A 496 12.82 1.84 20.19
CA LEU A 496 12.45 3.11 19.57
C LEU A 496 12.98 3.19 18.11
N MET A 497 14.24 2.80 17.88
CA MET A 497 14.82 2.78 16.54
C MET A 497 14.08 1.83 15.60
N GLY A 498 13.82 0.60 16.04
CA GLY A 498 13.13 -0.39 15.23
C GLY A 498 11.71 0.04 14.86
N THR A 499 10.92 0.51 15.82
CA THR A 499 9.55 0.99 15.57
C THR A 499 9.51 2.24 14.70
N ALA A 500 10.38 3.24 14.95
CA ALA A 500 10.46 4.46 14.17
C ALA A 500 10.82 4.20 12.69
N LEU A 501 11.64 3.18 12.43
CA LEU A 501 12.07 2.78 11.09
C LEU A 501 10.91 2.33 10.21
N THR A 502 9.86 1.73 10.74
CA THR A 502 8.89 0.96 9.94
C THR A 502 7.44 1.35 10.11
N VAL A 503 7.07 2.03 11.21
CA VAL A 503 5.68 2.30 11.58
C VAL A 503 4.82 2.97 10.49
N ARG A 504 5.43 3.82 9.66
CA ARG A 504 4.73 4.54 8.58
C ARG A 504 4.75 3.84 7.22
N ASP A 505 5.52 2.74 7.08
CA ASP A 505 5.88 2.21 5.76
C ASP A 505 4.70 1.54 5.06
N LEU A 506 4.09 0.51 5.67
CA LEU A 506 3.00 -0.24 5.04
C LEU A 506 1.72 0.59 4.90
N VAL A 507 1.39 1.45 5.87
CA VAL A 507 0.20 2.30 5.78
C VAL A 507 0.31 3.29 4.63
N SER A 508 1.50 3.83 4.37
CA SER A 508 1.72 4.78 3.28
C SER A 508 1.69 4.15 1.88
N GLU A 509 1.98 2.85 1.78
CA GLU A 509 2.02 2.10 0.53
C GLU A 509 0.81 1.18 0.32
N ARG A 510 -0.13 1.14 1.26
CA ARG A 510 -1.26 0.20 1.27
C ARG A 510 -2.05 0.16 -0.04
N GLN A 511 -2.34 1.32 -0.62
CA GLN A 511 -3.10 1.40 -1.88
C GLN A 511 -2.28 0.92 -3.08
N ILE A 512 -0.97 1.24 -3.10
CA ILE A 512 -0.05 0.78 -4.15
C ILE A 512 0.08 -0.74 -4.08
N PHE A 513 0.28 -1.28 -2.86
CA PHE A 513 0.38 -2.71 -2.63
C PHE A 513 -0.88 -3.45 -3.08
N ARG A 514 -2.09 -2.96 -2.73
CA ARG A 514 -3.36 -3.57 -3.18
C ARG A 514 -3.47 -3.64 -4.70
N ARG A 515 -3.04 -2.58 -5.41
CA ARG A 515 -2.99 -2.59 -6.86
C ARG A 515 -2.02 -3.64 -7.41
N GLU A 516 -0.84 -3.74 -6.82
CA GLU A 516 0.18 -4.72 -7.22
C GLU A 516 -0.23 -6.16 -6.88
N GLN A 517 -0.95 -6.34 -5.78
CA GLN A 517 -1.53 -7.63 -5.41
C GLN A 517 -2.59 -8.08 -6.43
N ALA A 518 -3.41 -7.18 -6.94
CA ALA A 518 -4.39 -7.48 -8.00
C ALA A 518 -3.73 -8.01 -9.29
N VAL A 519 -2.47 -7.66 -9.56
CA VAL A 519 -1.70 -8.15 -10.72
C VAL A 519 -0.73 -9.30 -10.40
N GLY A 520 -0.86 -9.92 -9.19
CA GLY A 520 -0.15 -11.16 -8.86
C GLY A 520 1.02 -11.02 -7.88
N LEU A 521 1.23 -9.86 -7.25
CA LEU A 521 2.24 -9.75 -6.20
C LEU A 521 1.81 -10.50 -4.93
N SER A 522 2.63 -11.44 -4.49
CA SER A 522 2.42 -12.18 -3.24
C SER A 522 2.63 -11.29 -2.01
N ALA A 523 1.67 -11.32 -1.05
CA ALA A 523 1.80 -10.64 0.23
C ALA A 523 3.04 -11.09 1.01
N SER A 524 3.40 -12.38 0.92
CA SER A 524 4.61 -12.93 1.55
C SER A 524 5.88 -12.37 0.92
N ALA A 525 5.97 -12.31 -0.42
CA ALA A 525 7.15 -11.77 -1.11
C ALA A 525 7.33 -10.28 -0.81
N TYR A 526 6.24 -9.53 -0.77
CA TYR A 526 6.25 -8.12 -0.40
C TYR A 526 6.76 -7.89 1.02
N LEU A 527 6.21 -8.62 2.00
CA LEU A 527 6.58 -8.49 3.41
C LEU A 527 8.03 -8.94 3.66
N ILE A 528 8.46 -10.08 3.10
CA ILE A 528 9.83 -10.59 3.26
C ILE A 528 10.83 -9.61 2.65
N GLY A 529 10.57 -9.05 1.47
CA GLY A 529 11.43 -8.04 0.86
C GLY A 529 11.62 -6.82 1.75
N LYS A 530 10.57 -6.40 2.47
CA LYS A 530 10.63 -5.29 3.43
C LYS A 530 11.36 -5.67 4.72
N ILE A 531 11.08 -6.85 5.28
CA ILE A 531 11.76 -7.34 6.49
C ILE A 531 13.27 -7.44 6.27
N ILE A 532 13.70 -7.99 5.14
CA ILE A 532 15.14 -8.08 4.81
C ILE A 532 15.77 -6.67 4.76
N MET A 533 15.14 -5.74 4.04
CA MET A 533 15.69 -4.39 3.90
C MET A 533 15.74 -3.65 5.23
N PHE A 534 14.63 -3.63 5.98
CA PHE A 534 14.58 -2.92 7.25
C PHE A 534 15.36 -3.63 8.35
N GLY A 535 15.42 -4.97 8.34
CA GLY A 535 16.26 -5.75 9.23
C GLY A 535 17.75 -5.43 9.06
N LEU A 536 18.22 -5.26 7.81
CA LEU A 536 19.61 -4.84 7.55
C LEU A 536 19.87 -3.43 8.07
N VAL A 537 18.94 -2.48 7.85
CA VAL A 537 19.08 -1.11 8.37
C VAL A 537 19.08 -1.11 9.91
N ALA A 538 18.16 -1.88 10.52
CA ALA A 538 18.08 -2.05 11.97
C ALA A 538 19.39 -2.61 12.56
N ALA A 539 19.96 -3.64 11.93
CA ALA A 539 21.23 -4.22 12.37
C ALA A 539 22.39 -3.20 12.29
N VAL A 540 22.45 -2.36 11.23
CA VAL A 540 23.45 -1.29 11.12
C VAL A 540 23.25 -0.22 12.20
N GLN A 541 22.00 0.19 12.47
CA GLN A 541 21.71 1.15 13.53
C GLN A 541 22.06 0.60 14.92
N ALA A 542 21.74 -0.68 15.18
CA ALA A 542 22.11 -1.38 16.40
C ALA A 542 23.63 -1.45 16.60
N ALA A 543 24.41 -1.71 15.52
CA ALA A 543 25.87 -1.71 15.58
C ALA A 543 26.43 -0.33 15.97
N ILE A 544 25.91 0.74 15.37
CA ILE A 544 26.32 2.11 15.69
C ILE A 544 25.98 2.43 17.15
N LEU A 545 24.73 2.14 17.58
CA LEU A 545 24.29 2.37 18.95
C LEU A 545 25.16 1.63 19.98
N THR A 546 25.35 0.33 19.80
CA THR A 546 26.14 -0.51 20.71
C THR A 546 27.60 -0.05 20.73
N ALA A 547 28.19 0.27 19.57
CA ALA A 547 29.56 0.78 19.52
C ALA A 547 29.71 2.09 20.32
N ILE A 548 28.77 3.03 20.19
CA ILE A 548 28.79 4.29 20.94
C ILE A 548 28.71 4.04 22.45
N VAL A 549 27.78 3.18 22.88
CA VAL A 549 27.58 2.88 24.30
C VAL A 549 28.83 2.21 24.89
N LEU A 550 29.42 1.22 24.19
CA LEU A 550 30.63 0.54 24.64
C LEU A 550 31.87 1.46 24.63
N LEU A 551 31.95 2.43 23.72
CA LEU A 551 33.01 3.44 23.72
C LEU A 551 32.91 4.44 24.87
N ILE A 552 31.69 4.81 25.26
CA ILE A 552 31.42 5.79 26.33
C ILE A 552 31.52 5.14 27.71
N LYS A 553 30.90 3.98 27.90
CA LYS A 553 30.70 3.32 29.20
C LYS A 553 31.61 2.12 29.44
N GLY A 554 32.46 1.76 28.46
CA GLY A 554 33.36 0.62 28.55
C GLY A 554 32.74 -0.71 28.15
N GLN A 555 33.61 -1.71 27.98
CA GLN A 555 33.18 -3.08 27.69
C GLN A 555 32.97 -3.87 28.98
N PRO A 556 32.07 -4.88 28.99
CA PRO A 556 31.93 -5.77 30.14
C PRO A 556 33.26 -6.49 30.41
N VAL A 557 33.66 -6.53 31.68
CA VAL A 557 34.90 -7.22 32.11
C VAL A 557 34.74 -8.74 32.17
N HIS A 558 33.50 -9.21 32.41
CA HIS A 558 33.18 -10.63 32.39
C HIS A 558 33.06 -11.12 30.94
N GLY A 559 33.40 -12.38 30.70
CA GLY A 559 33.27 -12.99 29.38
C GLY A 559 31.82 -13.03 28.90
N ALA A 560 31.59 -13.29 27.62
CA ALA A 560 30.26 -13.50 27.07
C ALA A 560 29.63 -14.81 27.56
N ALA A 561 28.30 -14.89 27.61
CA ALA A 561 27.59 -16.10 28.00
C ALA A 561 27.71 -17.25 26.99
N LEU A 562 27.68 -16.93 25.68
CA LEU A 562 27.73 -17.90 24.59
C LEU A 562 28.76 -17.54 23.50
N LEU A 563 28.82 -16.29 23.05
CA LEU A 563 29.67 -15.85 21.95
C LEU A 563 31.12 -15.57 22.44
N PRO A 564 32.13 -15.58 21.53
CA PRO A 564 33.53 -15.36 21.95
C PRO A 564 33.84 -13.98 22.53
N ASN A 565 33.00 -12.97 22.23
CA ASN A 565 33.23 -11.58 22.64
C ASN A 565 31.94 -10.99 23.20
N PRO A 566 31.97 -10.41 24.45
CA PRO A 566 30.78 -9.85 25.07
C PRO A 566 30.20 -8.64 24.33
N GLY A 567 31.03 -7.82 23.69
CA GLY A 567 30.56 -6.70 22.88
C GLY A 567 29.79 -7.17 21.63
N VAL A 568 30.20 -8.28 21.01
CA VAL A 568 29.47 -8.90 19.89
C VAL A 568 28.16 -9.51 20.36
N GLU A 569 28.13 -10.08 21.56
CA GLU A 569 26.94 -10.68 22.13
C GLU A 569 25.89 -9.61 22.50
N ILE A 570 26.32 -8.49 23.12
CA ILE A 570 25.46 -7.32 23.34
C ILE A 570 24.92 -6.80 22.01
N TYR A 571 25.78 -6.64 20.99
CA TYR A 571 25.34 -6.23 19.67
C TYR A 571 24.28 -7.18 19.09
N ALA A 572 24.46 -8.50 19.20
CA ALA A 572 23.51 -9.49 18.71
C ALA A 572 22.16 -9.34 19.39
N SER A 573 22.13 -9.16 20.72
CA SER A 573 20.92 -8.95 21.52
C SER A 573 20.20 -7.64 21.14
N VAL A 574 20.93 -6.54 21.04
CA VAL A 574 20.40 -5.22 20.60
C VAL A 574 19.91 -5.27 19.16
N ALA A 575 20.63 -5.93 18.25
CA ALA A 575 20.22 -6.08 16.87
C ALA A 575 18.95 -6.91 16.74
N ALA A 576 18.84 -8.03 17.47
CA ALA A 576 17.64 -8.86 17.52
C ALA A 576 16.44 -8.05 18.02
N THR A 577 16.60 -7.30 19.13
CA THR A 577 15.56 -6.44 19.68
C THR A 577 15.12 -5.35 18.68
N THR A 578 16.07 -4.69 18.01
CA THR A 578 15.78 -3.65 17.00
C THR A 578 15.04 -4.22 15.79
N ILE A 579 15.45 -5.41 15.29
CA ILE A 579 14.82 -6.09 14.16
C ILE A 579 13.40 -6.52 14.52
N VAL A 580 13.20 -7.12 15.69
CA VAL A 580 11.86 -7.53 16.15
C VAL A 580 10.96 -6.32 16.33
N SER A 581 11.46 -5.23 16.90
CA SER A 581 10.74 -3.97 17.05
C SER A 581 10.40 -3.35 15.68
N ALA A 582 11.26 -3.50 14.68
CA ALA A 582 10.96 -3.10 13.31
C ALA A 582 9.84 -3.98 12.69
N ILE A 583 9.81 -5.28 12.95
CA ILE A 583 8.71 -6.16 12.52
C ILE A 583 7.41 -5.80 13.22
N ILE A 584 7.44 -5.48 14.51
CA ILE A 584 6.28 -5.00 15.25
C ILE A 584 5.77 -3.67 14.66
N GLY A 585 6.68 -2.73 14.35
CA GLY A 585 6.33 -1.48 13.66
C GLY A 585 5.67 -1.70 12.30
N LEU A 586 6.15 -2.67 11.49
CA LEU A 586 5.49 -3.12 10.26
C LEU A 586 4.09 -3.66 10.56
N THR A 587 3.95 -4.48 11.59
CA THR A 587 2.66 -5.08 11.98
C THR A 587 1.66 -3.99 12.38
N LEU A 588 2.05 -3.06 13.24
CA LEU A 588 1.23 -1.90 13.63
C LEU A 588 0.82 -1.07 12.42
N SER A 589 1.73 -0.89 11.46
CA SER A 589 1.46 -0.19 10.19
C SER A 589 0.37 -0.85 9.33
N THR A 590 0.04 -2.13 9.57
CA THR A 590 -1.08 -2.82 8.88
C THR A 590 -2.44 -2.60 9.53
N LEU A 591 -2.47 -2.17 10.80
CA LEU A 591 -3.71 -2.08 11.59
C LEU A 591 -4.56 -0.86 11.21
N GLY A 592 -3.92 0.27 10.86
CA GLY A 592 -4.62 1.49 10.47
C GLY A 592 -4.76 1.67 8.96
N SER A 593 -5.69 2.52 8.55
CA SER A 593 -5.85 2.99 7.17
C SER A 593 -5.04 4.26 6.89
N SER A 594 -4.71 5.00 7.93
CA SER A 594 -3.96 6.25 7.89
C SER A 594 -2.92 6.31 9.01
N LEU A 595 -1.89 7.16 8.84
CA LEU A 595 -0.86 7.35 9.86
C LEU A 595 -1.45 7.89 11.17
N ARG A 596 -2.54 8.67 11.11
CA ARG A 596 -3.24 9.20 12.29
C ARG A 596 -3.85 8.11 13.16
N GLU A 597 -4.25 7.00 12.57
CA GLU A 597 -4.79 5.83 13.29
C GLU A 597 -3.68 4.94 13.87
N VAL A 598 -2.52 4.88 13.19
CA VAL A 598 -1.40 4.01 13.60
C VAL A 598 -0.59 4.62 14.74
N LEU A 599 -0.35 5.94 14.73
CA LEU A 599 0.46 6.61 15.75
C LEU A 599 -0.03 6.39 17.19
N PRO A 600 -1.34 6.48 17.51
CA PRO A 600 -1.83 6.17 18.86
C PRO A 600 -1.56 4.73 19.31
N LEU A 601 -1.45 3.77 18.37
CA LEU A 601 -1.14 2.37 18.70
C LEU A 601 0.35 2.15 19.03
N VAL A 602 1.22 3.02 18.56
CA VAL A 602 2.67 2.93 18.83
C VAL A 602 3.00 3.35 20.25
N VAL A 603 2.30 4.36 20.77
CA VAL A 603 2.55 4.91 22.10
C VAL A 603 2.44 3.85 23.20
N PRO A 604 1.35 3.06 23.32
CA PRO A 604 1.25 2.02 24.33
C PRO A 604 2.30 0.91 24.15
N VAL A 605 2.70 0.59 22.91
CA VAL A 605 3.76 -0.41 22.66
C VAL A 605 5.11 0.09 23.17
N ILE A 606 5.46 1.35 22.90
CA ILE A 606 6.70 1.96 23.42
C ILE A 606 6.65 2.06 24.94
N LEU A 607 5.52 2.49 25.52
CA LEU A 607 5.34 2.61 26.95
C LEU A 607 5.41 1.25 27.65
N ALA A 608 4.74 0.22 27.09
CA ALA A 608 4.85 -1.14 27.61
C ALA A 608 6.28 -1.65 27.53
N SER A 609 6.99 -1.37 26.44
CA SER A 609 8.41 -1.75 26.30
C SER A 609 9.30 -1.06 27.31
N LEU A 610 9.01 0.18 27.69
CA LEU A 610 9.75 0.91 28.73
C LEU A 610 9.47 0.35 30.13
N LEU A 611 8.19 0.13 30.47
CA LEU A 611 7.77 -0.28 31.81
C LEU A 611 8.06 -1.76 32.08
N PHE A 612 7.88 -2.64 31.10
CA PHE A 612 7.97 -4.09 31.26
C PHE A 612 9.29 -4.70 30.75
N ALA A 613 10.29 -3.87 30.41
CA ALA A 613 11.62 -4.38 30.07
C ALA A 613 12.31 -5.08 31.26
N GLY A 614 12.06 -4.65 32.47
CA GLY A 614 12.62 -5.23 33.70
C GLY A 614 13.75 -4.42 34.33
N GLY A 615 14.35 -3.46 33.61
CA GLY A 615 15.47 -2.68 34.12
C GLY A 615 15.08 -1.42 34.93
N LEU A 616 13.94 -0.79 34.62
CA LEU A 616 13.51 0.45 35.28
C LEU A 616 12.50 0.22 36.42
N VAL A 617 11.66 -0.80 36.28
CA VAL A 617 10.64 -1.16 37.24
C VAL A 617 10.96 -2.57 37.75
N PRO A 618 11.07 -2.78 39.09
CA PRO A 618 11.26 -4.10 39.66
C PRO A 618 9.98 -4.93 39.49
N LEU A 619 9.96 -5.78 38.47
CA LEU A 619 8.80 -6.61 38.11
C LEU A 619 8.83 -7.96 38.82
N VAL A 620 10.00 -8.42 39.21
CA VAL A 620 10.24 -9.77 39.80
C VAL A 620 9.44 -9.92 41.10
N GLY A 621 8.64 -10.99 41.16
CA GLY A 621 7.80 -11.30 42.32
C GLY A 621 6.53 -10.46 42.46
N THR A 622 6.26 -9.53 41.54
CA THR A 622 5.00 -8.77 41.51
C THR A 622 3.95 -9.54 40.73
N TRP A 623 2.90 -10.02 41.44
CA TRP A 623 1.84 -10.79 40.79
C TRP A 623 1.15 -10.03 39.65
N GLY A 624 1.03 -10.64 38.50
CA GLY A 624 0.41 -10.06 37.30
C GLY A 624 1.39 -9.29 36.41
N PHE A 625 2.28 -8.47 36.97
CA PHE A 625 3.21 -7.66 36.14
C PHE A 625 4.36 -8.50 35.57
N ASP A 626 4.87 -9.45 36.34
CA ASP A 626 5.89 -10.38 35.86
C ASP A 626 5.38 -11.23 34.70
N GLN A 627 4.14 -11.73 34.77
CA GLN A 627 3.51 -12.49 33.70
C GLN A 627 3.25 -11.63 32.43
N ILE A 628 2.88 -10.37 32.60
CA ILE A 628 2.68 -9.44 31.48
C ILE A 628 4.01 -9.16 30.77
N ALA A 629 5.11 -9.06 31.51
CA ALA A 629 6.44 -8.83 30.93
C ALA A 629 6.83 -9.90 29.90
N TRP A 630 6.41 -11.15 30.09
CA TRP A 630 6.66 -12.25 29.15
C TRP A 630 6.08 -12.01 27.77
N PHE A 631 5.01 -11.21 27.64
CA PHE A 631 4.40 -10.84 26.36
C PHE A 631 5.01 -9.60 25.72
N VAL A 632 6.00 -8.97 26.38
CA VAL A 632 6.66 -7.77 25.86
C VAL A 632 8.04 -8.13 25.32
N PRO A 633 8.30 -7.97 24.01
CA PRO A 633 9.60 -8.33 23.40
C PRO A 633 10.81 -7.63 24.02
N ALA A 634 10.62 -6.40 24.53
CA ALA A 634 11.67 -5.65 25.20
C ALA A 634 12.19 -6.34 26.48
N HIS A 635 11.37 -7.14 27.17
CA HIS A 635 11.79 -7.95 28.31
C HIS A 635 12.90 -8.93 27.93
N TRP A 636 12.72 -9.64 26.84
CA TRP A 636 13.70 -10.62 26.34
C TRP A 636 14.97 -9.96 25.80
N GLY A 637 14.84 -8.79 25.18
CA GLY A 637 15.99 -7.99 24.75
C GLY A 637 16.84 -7.51 25.92
N PHE A 638 16.19 -7.08 27.02
CA PHE A 638 16.86 -6.71 28.25
C PHE A 638 17.49 -7.93 28.90
N ALA A 639 16.76 -9.06 29.05
CA ALA A 639 17.25 -10.29 29.61
C ALA A 639 18.53 -10.81 28.93
N ALA A 640 18.54 -10.83 27.58
CA ALA A 640 19.71 -11.24 26.81
C ALA A 640 20.93 -10.35 27.06
N THR A 641 20.77 -9.02 27.13
CA THR A 641 21.87 -8.11 27.46
C THR A 641 22.31 -8.22 28.92
N ALA A 642 21.39 -8.41 29.85
CA ALA A 642 21.66 -8.61 31.27
C ALA A 642 22.44 -9.92 31.52
N SER A 643 22.07 -11.00 30.83
CA SER A 643 22.76 -12.30 30.86
C SER A 643 24.20 -12.15 30.34
N THR A 644 24.42 -11.41 29.25
CA THR A 644 25.78 -11.16 28.70
C THR A 644 26.68 -10.43 29.70
N VAL A 645 26.17 -9.42 30.42
CA VAL A 645 26.94 -8.57 31.33
C VAL A 645 27.17 -9.23 32.71
N ASP A 646 26.51 -10.36 32.99
CA ASP A 646 26.44 -10.98 34.35
C ASP A 646 25.87 -10.02 35.40
N LEU A 647 24.65 -9.51 35.09
CA LEU A 647 24.06 -8.46 35.89
C LEU A 647 23.92 -8.82 37.39
N HIS A 648 23.78 -10.13 37.72
CA HIS A 648 23.73 -10.64 39.08
C HIS A 648 25.02 -10.34 39.89
N ARG A 649 26.17 -10.30 39.20
CA ARG A 649 27.47 -10.01 39.78
C ARG A 649 27.80 -8.51 39.78
N VAL A 650 27.39 -7.84 38.70
CA VAL A 650 27.71 -6.42 38.51
C VAL A 650 26.86 -5.55 39.41
N ASP A 651 25.57 -5.78 39.48
CA ASP A 651 24.65 -5.04 40.35
C ASP A 651 23.99 -6.00 41.36
N VAL A 652 24.65 -6.17 42.52
CA VAL A 652 24.19 -7.08 43.60
C VAL A 652 22.92 -6.54 44.29
N LEU A 653 22.62 -5.24 44.17
CA LEU A 653 21.46 -4.61 44.81
C LEU A 653 20.21 -4.59 43.90
N ALA A 654 20.36 -4.87 42.60
CA ALA A 654 19.22 -4.98 41.71
C ALA A 654 18.37 -6.22 42.03
N THR A 655 17.10 -6.17 41.66
CA THR A 655 16.25 -7.38 41.66
C THR A 655 16.78 -8.35 40.61
N HIS A 656 16.91 -9.62 41.01
CA HIS A 656 17.43 -10.66 40.12
C HIS A 656 16.31 -11.53 39.58
N ASN A 657 16.36 -11.82 38.27
CA ASN A 657 15.49 -12.80 37.62
C ASN A 657 16.34 -13.96 37.12
N GLU A 658 15.84 -15.19 37.19
CA GLU A 658 16.56 -16.38 36.72
C GLU A 658 16.95 -16.30 35.22
N VAL A 659 16.10 -15.67 34.41
CA VAL A 659 16.36 -15.48 32.98
C VAL A 659 17.53 -14.52 32.68
N TRP A 660 18.01 -13.76 33.68
CA TRP A 660 19.18 -12.86 33.55
C TRP A 660 20.49 -13.53 33.96
N ALA A 661 20.44 -14.81 34.37
CA ALA A 661 21.63 -15.51 34.80
C ALA A 661 22.65 -15.62 33.65
N HIS A 662 23.93 -15.45 33.98
CA HIS A 662 25.04 -15.56 33.03
C HIS A 662 25.26 -17.01 32.60
N TYR A 663 24.41 -17.49 31.71
CA TYR A 663 24.38 -18.86 31.23
C TYR A 663 23.98 -18.90 29.74
N ALA A 664 24.74 -19.61 28.93
CA ALA A 664 24.52 -19.71 27.48
C ALA A 664 23.13 -20.15 27.10
N GLY A 665 22.50 -21.05 27.88
CA GLY A 665 21.13 -21.54 27.66
C GLY A 665 20.08 -20.46 27.82
N TRP A 666 20.21 -19.59 28.82
CA TRP A 666 19.28 -18.47 29.02
C TRP A 666 19.41 -17.42 27.93
N TRP A 667 20.63 -17.02 27.57
CA TRP A 667 20.85 -16.10 26.46
C TRP A 667 20.24 -16.62 25.14
N ALA A 668 20.45 -17.90 24.84
CA ALA A 668 19.88 -18.54 23.64
C ALA A 668 18.34 -18.59 23.69
N PHE A 669 17.77 -18.83 24.88
CA PHE A 669 16.32 -18.81 25.11
C PHE A 669 15.73 -17.42 24.87
N ASP A 670 16.36 -16.37 25.41
CA ASP A 670 15.93 -14.98 25.24
C ASP A 670 15.92 -14.56 23.77
N ILE A 671 16.98 -14.90 23.01
CA ILE A 671 17.04 -14.68 21.56
C ILE A 671 15.97 -15.51 20.85
N GLY A 672 15.73 -16.76 21.27
CA GLY A 672 14.65 -17.62 20.77
C GLY A 672 13.27 -17.01 20.95
N MET A 673 13.01 -16.40 22.11
CA MET A 673 11.77 -15.68 22.37
C MET A 673 11.63 -14.45 21.49
N LEU A 674 12.69 -13.66 21.30
CA LEU A 674 12.69 -12.54 20.36
C LEU A 674 12.35 -12.99 18.93
N VAL A 675 12.99 -14.05 18.45
CA VAL A 675 12.69 -14.63 17.13
C VAL A 675 11.23 -15.05 17.04
N THR A 676 10.68 -15.67 18.08
CA THR A 676 9.27 -16.08 18.15
C THR A 676 8.34 -14.87 18.00
N PHE A 677 8.58 -13.76 18.71
CA PHE A 677 7.82 -12.53 18.55
C PHE A 677 7.94 -11.96 17.13
N GLY A 678 9.13 -12.00 16.54
CA GLY A 678 9.36 -11.61 15.15
C GLY A 678 8.53 -12.43 14.16
N VAL A 679 8.50 -13.77 14.33
CA VAL A 679 7.72 -14.68 13.47
C VAL A 679 6.21 -14.44 13.65
N VAL A 680 5.74 -14.32 14.88
CA VAL A 680 4.32 -14.05 15.18
C VAL A 680 3.90 -12.70 14.59
N GLY A 681 4.71 -11.64 14.79
CA GLY A 681 4.46 -10.32 14.21
C GLY A 681 4.41 -10.35 12.68
N ALA A 682 5.39 -11.00 12.04
CA ALA A 682 5.40 -11.17 10.58
C ALA A 682 4.19 -11.98 10.09
N GLY A 683 3.79 -13.02 10.82
CA GLY A 683 2.60 -13.83 10.54
C GLY A 683 1.32 -12.99 10.59
N LEU A 684 1.16 -12.16 11.61
CA LEU A 684 0.02 -11.25 11.77
C LEU A 684 0.00 -10.18 10.66
N ALA A 685 1.14 -9.57 10.36
CA ALA A 685 1.26 -8.62 9.26
C ALA A 685 0.88 -9.27 7.92
N ARG A 686 1.37 -10.50 7.64
CA ARG A 686 1.00 -11.26 6.46
C ARG A 686 -0.50 -11.54 6.40
N TYR A 687 -1.11 -11.95 7.52
CA TYR A 687 -2.55 -12.20 7.59
C TYR A 687 -3.35 -10.96 7.21
N ARG A 688 -3.00 -9.80 7.76
CA ARG A 688 -3.63 -8.51 7.47
C ARG A 688 -3.43 -8.00 6.04
N LEU A 689 -2.32 -8.39 5.40
CA LEU A 689 -1.99 -8.04 4.02
C LEU A 689 -2.64 -8.98 3.00
N ARG A 690 -3.28 -10.07 3.41
CA ARG A 690 -4.03 -10.93 2.47
C ARG A 690 -5.13 -10.10 1.81
N ALA A 691 -5.38 -10.36 0.53
CA ALA A 691 -6.57 -9.84 -0.14
C ALA A 691 -7.80 -10.29 0.67
N PRO A 692 -8.81 -9.43 0.89
CA PRO A 692 -10.11 -9.91 1.33
C PRO A 692 -10.48 -11.01 0.34
N GLY A 693 -10.64 -12.23 0.83
CA GLY A 693 -10.97 -13.37 -0.02
C GLY A 693 -12.21 -13.02 -0.83
N VAL A 694 -12.16 -13.19 -2.13
CA VAL A 694 -13.37 -13.50 -2.89
C VAL A 694 -13.99 -14.67 -2.13
N PRO A 695 -15.23 -14.60 -1.64
CA PRO A 695 -15.85 -15.72 -0.96
C PRO A 695 -15.68 -16.94 -1.85
N ALA A 696 -15.08 -18.00 -1.31
CA ALA A 696 -14.99 -19.26 -2.03
C ALA A 696 -16.44 -19.65 -2.33
N ASP A 697 -16.77 -19.76 -3.61
CA ASP A 697 -18.02 -20.24 -4.12
C ASP A 697 -18.47 -21.45 -3.28
N HIS A 698 -19.58 -21.26 -2.59
CA HIS A 698 -20.36 -22.43 -2.19
C HIS A 698 -20.92 -22.99 -3.49
N GLY A 699 -20.35 -24.12 -3.89
CA GLY A 699 -20.63 -24.77 -5.14
C GLY A 699 -22.10 -24.74 -5.51
N ILE A 700 -22.39 -24.16 -6.66
CA ILE A 700 -23.62 -24.40 -7.38
C ILE A 700 -23.61 -25.90 -7.69
N ALA A 701 -24.29 -26.66 -6.85
CA ALA A 701 -24.64 -28.04 -7.14
C ALA A 701 -25.49 -27.99 -8.41
N HIS A 702 -24.87 -28.30 -9.55
CA HIS A 702 -25.60 -28.68 -10.74
C HIS A 702 -26.46 -29.90 -10.39
N SER A 703 -27.73 -29.66 -10.06
CA SER A 703 -28.74 -30.70 -10.12
C SER A 703 -28.91 -31.05 -11.61
N ARG A 704 -28.24 -32.13 -12.01
CA ARG A 704 -28.62 -32.85 -13.22
C ARG A 704 -29.98 -33.49 -12.96
N SER A 705 -31.00 -33.04 -13.64
CA SER A 705 -32.20 -33.79 -13.98
C SER A 705 -32.62 -33.40 -15.40
#